data_b81ca1529fdd143e03601520dd764f2d
#
_entry.id   b81ca1529fdd143e03601520dd764f2d
#
_cell.length_a   1.000
_cell.length_b   1.000
_cell.length_c   1.000
_cell.angle_alpha   90.00
_cell.angle_beta   90.00
_cell.angle_gamma   90.00
#
_symmetry.space_group_name_H-M   'P 1'
#
loop_
_entity.id
_entity.type
_entity.pdbx_description
1 polymer ?
#
loop_
_entity_poly.entity_id
_entity_poly.type
_entity_poly.pdbx_seq_one_letter_code
_entity_poly.pdbx_strand_id
1 'polypeptide(L)'
;MKVIKRSDKVQELDVAKIADSIFLAAQDVGGTDDKLAKKLAKEVIARIDKHYGRIKKVTTAEIGDMVERVLLEKTHYKTAKAYILNREKKRQVEAAKRALGVHDDVGLSLNALLVAKEKYLLRDTDGEARESVGGMFDRVAKFLASCEKPKDRKIWQEKFSKIMKEQRFMPGGRTLANSGSANNQLANCFVMPMPDDIEGIFESLKESSILKKYGGGVGFTFGHIRPKGDSVSTTSGAAAGPVALMQLINDASDIYLQAGKRRSGNMVTLPITHPDIIDFIHCKESGYNYPHINFSVAITNKFIEAVKNNSEWELINPRTGLVTSKVSARGLMEEAARMAWKNGDPGLIFIDEIEKHNPTPNVGRLETVNLCGEQPLLSYEACNLGSVNLSVHVQENHKSQILKFSNGDTEIDYKKLEESVRIGVRMLDDVVSVCTYPLKKVADTVHGNRKIGLGIMGWADMLVKLHVAYDSPKALELASEVMKFVQDIGHDESAKLGKEKGSFPNFKGSRWQKNGYKYFRNATVTTIAPTGTISMMAGASSGIEPHFALAYTRRSMGEFTLPEVNSDLVKAIKHVNGVYSAELMDEIARLGSIRGIATIPEKIREIFVTAMDITPETHVRMLSAFQKYTDNAVSKTINLPAEATVEDVMNVYMMAAELKCKGITVYRDKSRGEQVLNVGKVEKKIEDLCPECKGKLAIEEGCKKCHSCGYSVCG
;
A
#
# COMPACT_ATOMS: atom_id res chain seq x y z
N MET A 1 -39.33 -3.19 -14.53
CA MET A 1 -39.42 -1.83 -13.94
C MET A 1 -37.99 -1.36 -13.65
N LYS A 2 -37.68 -0.07 -13.90
CA LYS A 2 -36.35 0.48 -13.71
C LYS A 2 -36.25 1.24 -12.39
N VAL A 3 -35.10 1.16 -11.72
CA VAL A 3 -34.80 1.86 -10.45
C VAL A 3 -33.83 2.99 -10.73
N ILE A 4 -34.15 4.18 -10.27
CA ILE A 4 -33.24 5.32 -10.24
C ILE A 4 -32.49 5.26 -8.90
N LYS A 5 -31.19 5.05 -8.96
CA LYS A 5 -30.32 5.09 -7.78
C LYS A 5 -30.10 6.52 -7.31
N ARG A 6 -29.63 6.69 -6.08
CA ARG A 6 -29.23 8.01 -5.52
C ARG A 6 -28.07 8.66 -6.29
N SER A 7 -27.34 7.88 -7.09
CA SER A 7 -26.27 8.33 -8.01
C SER A 7 -26.79 8.60 -9.43
N ASP A 8 -28.09 8.78 -9.62
CA ASP A 8 -28.79 8.98 -10.88
C ASP A 8 -28.63 7.84 -11.92
N LYS A 9 -27.93 6.76 -11.55
CA LYS A 9 -27.84 5.55 -12.39
C LYS A 9 -29.20 4.84 -12.44
N VAL A 10 -29.63 4.47 -13.65
CA VAL A 10 -30.84 3.69 -13.87
C VAL A 10 -30.48 2.23 -14.10
N GLN A 11 -31.08 1.33 -13.34
CA GLN A 11 -30.89 -0.14 -13.47
C GLN A 11 -32.23 -0.87 -13.42
N GLU A 12 -32.27 -2.14 -13.81
CA GLU A 12 -33.43 -3.00 -13.62
C GLU A 12 -33.68 -3.25 -12.12
N LEU A 13 -35.00 -3.36 -11.78
CA LEU A 13 -35.43 -3.68 -10.42
C LEU A 13 -35.01 -5.12 -10.07
N ASP A 14 -34.25 -5.27 -9.00
CA ASP A 14 -33.73 -6.55 -8.52
C ASP A 14 -34.38 -6.89 -7.19
N VAL A 15 -35.25 -7.91 -7.19
CA VAL A 15 -35.98 -8.38 -6.00
C VAL A 15 -35.04 -8.95 -4.94
N ALA A 16 -33.93 -9.56 -5.37
CA ALA A 16 -32.96 -10.14 -4.44
C ALA A 16 -32.33 -9.05 -3.55
N LYS A 17 -32.01 -7.87 -4.12
CA LYS A 17 -31.45 -6.73 -3.36
C LYS A 17 -32.42 -6.18 -2.31
N ILE A 18 -33.73 -6.25 -2.57
CA ILE A 18 -34.75 -5.85 -1.57
C ILE A 18 -34.79 -6.89 -0.47
N ALA A 19 -34.79 -8.19 -0.82
CA ALA A 19 -34.79 -9.28 0.15
C ALA A 19 -33.54 -9.20 1.05
N ASP A 20 -32.36 -9.01 0.46
CA ASP A 20 -31.10 -8.84 1.19
C ASP A 20 -31.14 -7.66 2.16
N SER A 21 -31.71 -6.51 1.73
CA SER A 21 -31.81 -5.33 2.60
C SER A 21 -32.77 -5.53 3.79
N ILE A 22 -33.85 -6.28 3.58
CA ILE A 22 -34.79 -6.68 4.66
C ILE A 22 -34.10 -7.69 5.60
N PHE A 23 -33.41 -8.67 5.03
CA PHE A 23 -32.73 -9.70 5.81
C PHE A 23 -31.60 -9.12 6.67
N LEU A 24 -30.77 -8.23 6.12
CA LEU A 24 -29.74 -7.52 6.89
C LEU A 24 -30.33 -6.74 8.07
N ALA A 25 -31.45 -6.06 7.86
CA ALA A 25 -32.14 -5.36 8.95
C ALA A 25 -32.74 -6.33 9.98
N ALA A 26 -33.20 -7.52 9.55
CA ALA A 26 -33.66 -8.57 10.46
C ALA A 26 -32.50 -9.13 11.29
N GLN A 27 -31.34 -9.36 10.68
CA GLN A 27 -30.12 -9.82 11.37
C GLN A 27 -29.65 -8.83 12.44
N ASP A 28 -29.74 -7.52 12.21
CA ASP A 28 -29.41 -6.49 13.20
C ASP A 28 -30.23 -6.60 14.51
N VAL A 29 -31.35 -7.34 14.48
CA VAL A 29 -32.22 -7.56 15.62
C VAL A 29 -32.41 -9.03 15.94
N GLY A 30 -31.49 -9.91 15.50
CA GLY A 30 -31.46 -11.34 15.80
C GLY A 30 -32.35 -12.22 14.93
N GLY A 31 -32.89 -11.70 13.83
CA GLY A 31 -33.67 -12.47 12.87
C GLY A 31 -32.84 -13.31 11.92
N THR A 32 -33.28 -14.54 11.60
CA THR A 32 -32.51 -15.53 10.83
C THR A 32 -33.24 -16.10 9.63
N ASP A 33 -34.52 -15.70 9.41
CA ASP A 33 -35.36 -16.27 8.38
C ASP A 33 -35.21 -15.56 7.03
N ASP A 34 -34.29 -16.04 6.20
CA ASP A 34 -34.08 -15.59 4.83
C ASP A 34 -35.28 -15.83 3.90
N LYS A 35 -36.04 -16.95 4.14
CA LYS A 35 -37.22 -17.24 3.33
C LYS A 35 -38.33 -16.21 3.57
N LEU A 36 -38.48 -15.77 4.82
CA LEU A 36 -39.42 -14.70 5.18
C LEU A 36 -39.01 -13.36 4.53
N ALA A 37 -37.74 -13.01 4.54
CA ALA A 37 -37.24 -11.80 3.87
C ALA A 37 -37.53 -11.81 2.37
N LYS A 38 -37.34 -12.96 1.71
CA LYS A 38 -37.68 -13.14 0.29
C LYS A 38 -39.21 -13.03 0.03
N LYS A 39 -40.03 -13.56 0.95
CA LYS A 39 -41.51 -13.42 0.86
C LYS A 39 -41.94 -11.96 1.00
N LEU A 40 -41.38 -11.22 1.97
CA LEU A 40 -41.66 -9.80 2.18
C LEU A 40 -41.19 -8.96 0.99
N ALA A 41 -40.03 -9.25 0.40
CA ALA A 41 -39.55 -8.57 -0.80
C ALA A 41 -40.48 -8.74 -2.00
N LYS A 42 -41.04 -9.93 -2.22
CA LYS A 42 -42.06 -10.17 -3.26
C LYS A 42 -43.32 -9.35 -3.00
N GLU A 43 -43.77 -9.23 -1.76
CA GLU A 43 -44.92 -8.41 -1.40
C GLU A 43 -44.65 -6.93 -1.63
N VAL A 44 -43.44 -6.44 -1.29
CA VAL A 44 -42.98 -5.06 -1.60
C VAL A 44 -43.11 -4.79 -3.10
N ILE A 45 -42.60 -5.69 -3.96
CA ILE A 45 -42.71 -5.56 -5.41
C ILE A 45 -44.17 -5.51 -5.88
N ALA A 46 -45.02 -6.44 -5.41
CA ALA A 46 -46.42 -6.47 -5.77
C ALA A 46 -47.15 -5.14 -5.44
N ARG A 47 -46.80 -4.52 -4.31
CA ARG A 47 -47.33 -3.22 -3.92
C ARG A 47 -46.78 -2.06 -4.74
N ILE A 48 -45.51 -2.10 -5.09
CA ILE A 48 -44.89 -1.13 -6.00
C ILE A 48 -45.57 -1.19 -7.37
N ASP A 49 -45.78 -2.41 -7.89
CA ASP A 49 -46.48 -2.60 -9.18
C ASP A 49 -47.94 -2.10 -9.12
N LYS A 50 -48.63 -2.34 -8.02
CA LYS A 50 -49.99 -1.84 -7.82
C LYS A 50 -50.05 -0.31 -7.70
N HIS A 51 -49.09 0.30 -7.01
CA HIS A 51 -49.09 1.75 -6.74
C HIS A 51 -48.54 2.56 -7.91
N TYR A 52 -47.52 2.05 -8.60
CA TYR A 52 -46.80 2.73 -9.68
C TYR A 52 -46.96 2.08 -11.05
N GLY A 53 -47.92 1.15 -11.21
CA GLY A 53 -48.07 0.20 -12.32
C GLY A 53 -48.05 0.75 -13.75
N ARG A 54 -48.22 2.06 -13.93
CA ARG A 54 -48.02 2.77 -15.22
C ARG A 54 -46.67 3.52 -15.29
N ILE A 55 -45.95 3.63 -14.18
CA ILE A 55 -44.69 4.34 -14.08
C ILE A 55 -43.56 3.33 -14.29
N LYS A 56 -42.77 3.48 -15.35
CA LYS A 56 -41.67 2.55 -15.67
C LYS A 56 -40.42 2.74 -14.81
N LYS A 57 -40.37 3.75 -13.92
CA LYS A 57 -39.22 4.10 -13.11
C LYS A 57 -39.65 4.43 -11.68
N VAL A 58 -38.97 3.86 -10.69
CA VAL A 58 -39.10 4.16 -9.24
C VAL A 58 -37.73 4.50 -8.64
N THR A 59 -37.73 5.33 -7.63
CA THR A 59 -36.49 5.67 -6.89
C THR A 59 -36.21 4.67 -5.79
N THR A 60 -34.93 4.59 -5.38
CA THR A 60 -34.56 3.77 -4.20
C THR A 60 -35.20 4.29 -2.90
N ALA A 61 -35.60 5.57 -2.84
CA ALA A 61 -36.30 6.14 -1.70
C ALA A 61 -37.73 5.57 -1.61
N GLU A 62 -38.50 5.60 -2.72
CA GLU A 62 -39.85 5.05 -2.78
C GLU A 62 -39.90 3.54 -2.50
N ILE A 63 -38.88 2.78 -2.99
CA ILE A 63 -38.78 1.36 -2.66
C ILE A 63 -38.57 1.20 -1.15
N GLY A 64 -37.68 2.01 -0.54
CA GLY A 64 -37.43 1.97 0.89
C GLY A 64 -38.67 2.28 1.74
N ASP A 65 -39.45 3.28 1.35
CA ASP A 65 -40.69 3.65 2.03
C ASP A 65 -41.72 2.50 1.96
N MET A 66 -41.79 1.80 0.81
CA MET A 66 -42.65 0.64 0.67
C MET A 66 -42.17 -0.55 1.54
N VAL A 67 -40.87 -0.78 1.66
CA VAL A 67 -40.30 -1.80 2.56
C VAL A 67 -40.70 -1.51 4.01
N GLU A 68 -40.55 -0.26 4.46
CA GLU A 68 -40.93 0.16 5.82
C GLU A 68 -42.42 -0.09 6.09
N ARG A 69 -43.30 0.29 5.17
CA ARG A 69 -44.74 0.05 5.28
C ARG A 69 -45.08 -1.43 5.39
N VAL A 70 -44.50 -2.27 4.52
CA VAL A 70 -44.73 -3.72 4.54
C VAL A 70 -44.26 -4.33 5.85
N LEU A 71 -43.08 -3.95 6.37
CA LEU A 71 -42.55 -4.44 7.63
C LEU A 71 -43.43 -4.03 8.81
N LEU A 72 -43.94 -2.80 8.87
CA LEU A 72 -44.80 -2.29 9.92
C LEU A 72 -46.18 -2.98 9.91
N GLU A 73 -46.79 -3.08 8.73
CA GLU A 73 -48.11 -3.75 8.59
C GLU A 73 -48.09 -5.23 8.87
N LYS A 74 -46.95 -5.89 8.63
CA LYS A 74 -46.73 -7.30 9.00
C LYS A 74 -46.19 -7.47 10.42
N THR A 75 -46.25 -6.45 11.26
CA THR A 75 -45.86 -6.44 12.67
C THR A 75 -44.38 -6.78 12.94
N HIS A 76 -43.52 -6.65 11.94
CA HIS A 76 -42.05 -6.81 12.11
C HIS A 76 -41.37 -5.54 12.63
N TYR A 77 -41.86 -4.98 13.75
CA TYR A 77 -41.48 -3.68 14.29
C TYR A 77 -39.98 -3.54 14.57
N LYS A 78 -39.35 -4.57 15.14
CA LYS A 78 -37.88 -4.55 15.41
C LYS A 78 -37.09 -4.45 14.11
N THR A 79 -37.43 -5.25 13.11
CA THR A 79 -36.81 -5.23 11.78
C THR A 79 -37.07 -3.91 11.06
N ALA A 80 -38.29 -3.36 11.14
CA ALA A 80 -38.60 -2.06 10.58
C ALA A 80 -37.75 -0.94 11.17
N LYS A 81 -37.60 -0.91 12.51
CA LYS A 81 -36.72 0.06 13.21
C LYS A 81 -35.27 -0.05 12.74
N ALA A 82 -34.73 -1.27 12.67
CA ALA A 82 -33.35 -1.49 12.18
C ALA A 82 -33.21 -1.05 10.71
N TYR A 83 -34.20 -1.35 9.88
CA TYR A 83 -34.21 -0.94 8.48
C TYR A 83 -34.18 0.57 8.31
N ILE A 84 -35.01 1.31 9.05
CA ILE A 84 -35.04 2.78 9.08
C ILE A 84 -33.68 3.35 9.52
N LEU A 85 -33.12 2.81 10.61
CA LEU A 85 -31.79 3.25 11.09
C LEU A 85 -30.69 2.99 10.06
N ASN A 86 -30.70 1.86 9.39
CA ASN A 86 -29.74 1.55 8.33
C ASN A 86 -29.88 2.48 7.11
N ARG A 87 -31.11 2.85 6.74
CA ARG A 87 -31.34 3.84 5.70
C ARG A 87 -30.79 5.21 6.10
N GLU A 88 -31.04 5.61 7.35
CA GLU A 88 -30.55 6.90 7.87
C GLU A 88 -29.02 6.95 7.90
N LYS A 89 -28.33 5.90 8.38
CA LYS A 89 -26.87 5.81 8.31
C LYS A 89 -26.36 5.95 6.87
N LYS A 90 -26.97 5.25 5.90
CA LYS A 90 -26.62 5.39 4.49
C LYS A 90 -26.85 6.80 3.97
N ARG A 91 -27.95 7.47 4.40
CA ARG A 91 -28.24 8.86 4.03
C ARG A 91 -27.17 9.81 4.56
N GLN A 92 -26.73 9.64 5.80
CA GLN A 92 -25.66 10.44 6.42
C GLN A 92 -24.34 10.26 5.70
N VAL A 93 -23.95 9.02 5.33
CA VAL A 93 -22.75 8.76 4.55
C VAL A 93 -22.81 9.45 3.18
N GLU A 94 -23.95 9.37 2.48
CA GLU A 94 -24.12 10.04 1.18
C GLU A 94 -24.13 11.57 1.32
N ALA A 95 -24.71 12.12 2.41
CA ALA A 95 -24.62 13.53 2.71
C ALA A 95 -23.17 13.97 2.97
N ALA A 96 -22.42 13.19 3.74
CA ALA A 96 -20.99 13.43 3.96
C ALA A 96 -20.18 13.38 2.66
N LYS A 97 -20.46 12.41 1.76
CA LYS A 97 -19.84 12.37 0.42
C LYS A 97 -20.12 13.61 -0.40
N ARG A 98 -21.38 14.08 -0.40
CA ARG A 98 -21.76 15.32 -1.11
C ARG A 98 -21.07 16.55 -0.52
N ALA A 99 -20.95 16.62 0.81
CA ALA A 99 -20.24 17.70 1.49
C ALA A 99 -18.74 17.79 1.14
N LEU A 100 -18.15 16.69 0.63
CA LEU A 100 -16.79 16.71 0.10
C LEU A 100 -16.68 17.46 -1.25
N GLY A 101 -17.79 17.81 -1.90
CA GLY A 101 -17.77 18.49 -3.20
C GLY A 101 -17.25 17.62 -4.35
N VAL A 102 -17.24 16.29 -4.21
CA VAL A 102 -16.78 15.34 -5.23
C VAL A 102 -17.91 14.43 -5.67
N HIS A 103 -18.10 14.30 -6.97
CA HIS A 103 -19.10 13.39 -7.53
C HIS A 103 -18.54 11.95 -7.55
N ASP A 104 -19.20 11.05 -6.80
CA ASP A 104 -18.86 9.62 -6.75
C ASP A 104 -19.73 8.82 -7.73
N ASP A 105 -19.23 8.64 -8.94
CA ASP A 105 -19.85 7.85 -10.01
C ASP A 105 -19.37 6.39 -10.07
N VAL A 106 -18.45 6.00 -9.19
CA VAL A 106 -17.89 4.64 -9.09
C VAL A 106 -18.48 3.86 -7.92
N GLY A 107 -18.82 4.53 -6.82
CA GLY A 107 -19.39 3.91 -5.61
C GLY A 107 -18.32 3.61 -4.55
N LEU A 108 -17.35 4.49 -4.37
CA LEU A 108 -16.28 4.36 -3.39
C LEU A 108 -16.79 4.51 -1.94
N SER A 109 -16.01 4.03 -0.97
CA SER A 109 -16.22 4.37 0.43
C SER A 109 -15.95 5.86 0.68
N LEU A 110 -16.46 6.42 1.81
CA LEU A 110 -16.19 7.82 2.18
C LEU A 110 -14.68 8.08 2.31
N ASN A 111 -13.95 7.13 2.93
CA ASN A 111 -12.50 7.23 3.10
C ASN A 111 -11.75 7.20 1.77
N ALA A 112 -12.16 6.32 0.84
CA ALA A 112 -11.61 6.26 -0.51
C ALA A 112 -11.85 7.56 -1.29
N LEU A 113 -13.06 8.13 -1.16
CA LEU A 113 -13.41 9.39 -1.81
C LEU A 113 -12.60 10.58 -1.28
N LEU A 114 -12.38 10.62 0.04
CA LEU A 114 -11.52 11.62 0.65
C LEU A 114 -10.07 11.51 0.15
N VAL A 115 -9.53 10.28 0.08
CA VAL A 115 -8.18 10.02 -0.48
C VAL A 115 -8.12 10.45 -1.95
N ALA A 116 -9.16 10.15 -2.75
CA ALA A 116 -9.24 10.58 -4.14
C ALA A 116 -9.18 12.10 -4.25
N LYS A 117 -10.05 12.81 -3.51
CA LYS A 117 -10.10 14.28 -3.47
C LYS A 117 -8.74 14.86 -3.12
N GLU A 118 -8.13 14.37 -2.04
CA GLU A 118 -6.93 14.99 -1.49
C GLU A 118 -5.66 14.69 -2.31
N LYS A 119 -5.59 13.54 -3.01
CA LYS A 119 -4.34 13.09 -3.62
C LYS A 119 -4.34 12.98 -5.13
N TYR A 120 -5.49 12.75 -5.77
CA TYR A 120 -5.51 12.28 -7.14
C TYR A 120 -6.36 13.09 -8.10
N LEU A 121 -7.47 13.67 -7.63
CA LEU A 121 -8.34 14.46 -8.49
C LEU A 121 -7.66 15.79 -8.88
N LEU A 122 -7.83 16.18 -10.13
CA LEU A 122 -7.45 17.50 -10.60
C LEU A 122 -8.32 18.55 -9.89
N ARG A 123 -7.69 19.68 -9.53
CA ARG A 123 -8.33 20.80 -8.85
C ARG A 123 -8.26 22.05 -9.72
N ASP A 124 -9.21 22.96 -9.48
CA ASP A 124 -9.14 24.32 -9.99
C ASP A 124 -8.28 25.23 -9.11
N THR A 125 -8.29 26.52 -9.44
CA THR A 125 -7.55 27.56 -8.71
C THR A 125 -8.06 27.75 -7.27
N ASP A 126 -9.33 27.40 -7.01
CA ASP A 126 -9.96 27.52 -5.70
C ASP A 126 -9.77 26.23 -4.85
N GLY A 127 -9.08 25.23 -5.42
CA GLY A 127 -8.78 23.96 -4.76
C GLY A 127 -9.91 22.92 -4.84
N GLU A 128 -11.00 23.22 -5.56
CA GLU A 128 -12.13 22.29 -5.72
C GLU A 128 -11.87 21.25 -6.83
N ALA A 129 -12.49 20.08 -6.68
CA ALA A 129 -12.33 18.99 -7.65
C ALA A 129 -13.00 19.32 -9.00
N ARG A 130 -12.22 19.24 -10.08
CA ARG A 130 -12.67 19.50 -11.46
C ARG A 130 -13.21 18.27 -12.19
N GLU A 131 -13.15 17.12 -11.57
CA GLU A 131 -13.53 15.85 -12.17
C GLU A 131 -14.15 14.91 -11.13
N SER A 132 -15.00 13.97 -11.58
CA SER A 132 -15.46 12.84 -10.77
C SER A 132 -14.36 11.78 -10.64
N VAL A 133 -14.56 10.80 -9.77
CA VAL A 133 -13.62 9.66 -9.67
C VAL A 133 -13.57 8.86 -10.98
N GLY A 134 -14.72 8.61 -11.59
CA GLY A 134 -14.79 7.96 -12.91
C GLY A 134 -14.17 8.80 -14.01
N GLY A 135 -14.33 10.13 -13.95
CA GLY A 135 -13.67 11.08 -14.84
C GLY A 135 -12.16 11.03 -14.74
N MET A 136 -11.61 10.93 -13.51
CA MET A 136 -10.18 10.69 -13.29
C MET A 136 -9.70 9.40 -13.96
N PHE A 137 -10.44 8.29 -13.80
CA PHE A 137 -10.05 7.03 -14.45
C PHE A 137 -10.13 7.13 -15.99
N ASP A 138 -11.13 7.84 -16.53
CA ASP A 138 -11.22 8.07 -17.97
C ASP A 138 -10.08 8.95 -18.49
N ARG A 139 -9.67 10.00 -17.76
CA ARG A 139 -8.53 10.85 -18.07
C ARG A 139 -7.23 10.04 -18.11
N VAL A 140 -6.98 9.24 -17.07
CA VAL A 140 -5.80 8.36 -16.98
C VAL A 140 -5.79 7.38 -18.16
N ALA A 141 -6.89 6.70 -18.41
CA ALA A 141 -7.01 5.73 -19.49
C ALA A 141 -6.78 6.36 -20.86
N LYS A 142 -7.37 7.54 -21.11
CA LYS A 142 -7.19 8.29 -22.36
C LYS A 142 -5.74 8.70 -22.58
N PHE A 143 -5.08 9.22 -21.53
CA PHE A 143 -3.71 9.67 -21.61
C PHE A 143 -2.74 8.49 -21.87
N LEU A 144 -2.88 7.38 -21.13
CA LEU A 144 -2.02 6.22 -21.31
C LEU A 144 -2.21 5.56 -22.67
N ALA A 145 -3.45 5.40 -23.14
CA ALA A 145 -3.73 4.83 -24.45
C ALA A 145 -3.29 5.71 -25.63
N SER A 146 -2.83 6.95 -25.39
CA SER A 146 -2.41 7.86 -26.47
C SER A 146 -1.20 7.35 -27.27
N CYS A 147 -0.33 6.54 -26.66
CA CYS A 147 0.82 5.91 -27.32
C CYS A 147 0.49 4.65 -28.12
N GLU A 148 -0.74 4.16 -28.02
CA GLU A 148 -1.18 3.01 -28.80
C GLU A 148 -1.44 3.37 -30.25
N LYS A 149 -1.45 2.35 -31.14
CA LYS A 149 -1.78 2.57 -32.56
C LYS A 149 -3.12 3.26 -32.72
N PRO A 150 -3.29 4.22 -33.61
CA PRO A 150 -4.52 5.03 -33.72
C PRO A 150 -5.81 4.21 -33.75
N LYS A 151 -5.82 3.07 -34.45
CA LYS A 151 -6.96 2.15 -34.56
C LYS A 151 -7.33 1.47 -33.24
N ASP A 152 -6.36 1.27 -32.33
CA ASP A 152 -6.48 0.49 -31.10
C ASP A 152 -6.67 1.39 -29.85
N ARG A 153 -6.42 2.71 -29.97
CA ARG A 153 -6.47 3.68 -28.84
C ARG A 153 -7.78 3.62 -28.07
N LYS A 154 -8.90 3.63 -28.78
CA LYS A 154 -10.23 3.61 -28.14
C LYS A 154 -10.47 2.32 -27.38
N ILE A 155 -10.05 1.19 -27.94
CA ILE A 155 -10.19 -0.14 -27.33
C ILE A 155 -9.39 -0.20 -26.03
N TRP A 156 -8.14 0.28 -26.05
CA TRP A 156 -7.29 0.27 -24.85
C TRP A 156 -7.75 1.30 -23.81
N GLN A 157 -8.21 2.47 -24.24
CA GLN A 157 -8.83 3.45 -23.34
C GLN A 157 -10.03 2.84 -22.59
N GLU A 158 -10.91 2.15 -23.28
CA GLU A 158 -12.07 1.50 -22.66
C GLU A 158 -11.67 0.39 -21.69
N LYS A 159 -10.69 -0.45 -22.05
CA LYS A 159 -10.16 -1.51 -21.19
C LYS A 159 -9.50 -0.94 -19.94
N PHE A 160 -8.64 0.06 -20.07
CA PHE A 160 -7.96 0.72 -18.95
C PHE A 160 -8.94 1.40 -18.01
N SER A 161 -9.92 2.15 -18.54
CA SER A 161 -10.96 2.77 -17.74
C SER A 161 -11.81 1.74 -16.99
N LYS A 162 -12.22 0.66 -17.67
CA LYS A 162 -13.06 -0.39 -17.11
C LYS A 162 -12.37 -1.09 -15.93
N ILE A 163 -11.10 -1.50 -16.09
CA ILE A 163 -10.39 -2.25 -15.05
C ILE A 163 -10.16 -1.42 -13.78
N MET A 164 -9.97 -0.09 -13.91
CA MET A 164 -9.88 0.83 -12.78
C MET A 164 -11.24 1.07 -12.12
N LYS A 165 -12.29 1.29 -12.91
CA LYS A 165 -13.68 1.48 -12.39
C LYS A 165 -14.21 0.23 -11.69
N GLU A 166 -13.82 -0.95 -12.14
CA GLU A 166 -14.13 -2.23 -11.50
C GLU A 166 -13.23 -2.53 -10.29
N GLN A 167 -12.28 -1.64 -9.96
CA GLN A 167 -11.31 -1.78 -8.86
C GLN A 167 -10.46 -3.05 -8.95
N ARG A 168 -10.30 -3.61 -10.14
CA ARG A 168 -9.51 -4.82 -10.41
C ARG A 168 -8.01 -4.55 -10.44
N PHE A 169 -7.63 -3.35 -10.89
CA PHE A 169 -6.26 -2.87 -10.99
C PHE A 169 -6.20 -1.37 -10.72
N MET A 170 -5.21 -0.94 -9.95
CA MET A 170 -4.92 0.47 -9.74
C MET A 170 -3.46 0.77 -10.09
N PRO A 171 -3.20 1.71 -11.00
CA PRO A 171 -1.84 2.20 -11.22
C PRO A 171 -1.36 3.01 -10.02
N GLY A 172 -0.07 3.23 -9.92
CA GLY A 172 0.55 3.99 -8.85
C GLY A 172 -0.01 5.40 -8.69
N GLY A 173 0.06 5.93 -7.49
CA GLY A 173 -0.55 7.22 -7.15
C GLY A 173 -0.11 8.38 -8.05
N ARG A 174 1.13 8.37 -8.55
CA ARG A 174 1.61 9.40 -9.49
C ARG A 174 0.94 9.28 -10.85
N THR A 175 0.73 8.06 -11.33
CA THR A 175 -0.03 7.82 -12.57
C THR A 175 -1.46 8.34 -12.44
N LEU A 176 -2.15 8.05 -11.32
CA LEU A 176 -3.50 8.57 -11.07
C LEU A 176 -3.54 10.11 -11.03
N ALA A 177 -2.61 10.73 -10.31
CA ALA A 177 -2.61 12.18 -10.12
C ALA A 177 -2.18 12.97 -11.36
N ASN A 178 -1.13 12.48 -12.06
CA ASN A 178 -0.42 13.31 -13.03
C ASN A 178 -0.77 13.00 -14.50
N SER A 179 -1.34 11.82 -14.82
CA SER A 179 -1.70 11.50 -16.22
C SER A 179 -2.61 12.53 -16.84
N GLY A 180 -2.20 13.12 -17.96
CA GLY A 180 -2.99 14.11 -18.67
C GLY A 180 -3.15 15.46 -17.95
N SER A 181 -2.31 15.75 -16.96
CA SER A 181 -2.16 17.06 -16.32
C SER A 181 -1.01 17.84 -16.94
N ALA A 182 -0.74 19.06 -16.45
CA ALA A 182 0.45 19.83 -16.86
C ALA A 182 1.78 19.12 -16.46
N ASN A 183 1.74 18.27 -15.42
CA ASN A 183 2.87 17.48 -14.95
C ASN A 183 2.65 16.01 -15.30
N ASN A 184 3.25 15.53 -16.38
CA ASN A 184 3.15 14.15 -16.83
C ASN A 184 4.32 13.27 -16.32
N GLN A 185 4.96 13.61 -15.20
CA GLN A 185 5.89 12.72 -14.50
C GLN A 185 5.08 11.67 -13.73
N LEU A 186 5.14 10.41 -14.17
CA LEU A 186 4.28 9.32 -13.68
C LEU A 186 5.03 8.28 -12.84
N ALA A 187 6.37 8.30 -12.82
CA ALA A 187 7.18 7.36 -12.06
C ALA A 187 7.16 7.69 -10.56
N ASN A 188 7.15 6.63 -9.73
CA ASN A 188 7.11 6.78 -8.28
C ASN A 188 8.50 6.71 -7.64
N CYS A 189 9.38 5.85 -8.17
CA CYS A 189 10.60 5.38 -7.53
C CYS A 189 11.80 5.69 -8.41
N PHE A 190 12.85 6.25 -7.82
CA PHE A 190 14.09 6.60 -8.48
C PHE A 190 15.28 6.14 -7.65
N VAL A 191 16.40 5.83 -8.31
CA VAL A 191 17.71 5.67 -7.67
C VAL A 191 18.69 6.65 -8.32
N MET A 192 19.45 7.33 -7.48
CA MET A 192 20.45 8.32 -7.90
C MET A 192 21.82 7.91 -7.40
N PRO A 193 22.90 8.17 -8.14
CA PRO A 193 24.26 7.96 -7.66
C PRO A 193 24.61 8.94 -6.54
N MET A 194 25.61 8.59 -5.73
CA MET A 194 26.26 9.50 -4.79
C MET A 194 27.78 9.32 -4.93
N PRO A 195 28.42 10.09 -5.82
CA PRO A 195 29.86 10.01 -6.04
C PRO A 195 30.66 10.63 -4.88
N ASP A 196 31.94 10.26 -4.76
CA ASP A 196 32.84 10.69 -3.69
C ASP A 196 33.62 11.97 -4.06
N ASP A 197 32.94 12.95 -4.62
CA ASP A 197 33.51 14.28 -4.93
C ASP A 197 32.46 15.36 -4.68
N ILE A 198 32.90 16.58 -4.37
CA ILE A 198 32.00 17.67 -3.95
C ILE A 198 31.04 18.08 -5.08
N GLU A 199 31.51 18.13 -6.32
CA GLU A 199 30.70 18.53 -7.47
C GLU A 199 29.61 17.47 -7.72
N GLY A 200 29.98 16.21 -7.75
CA GLY A 200 29.06 15.11 -7.92
C GLY A 200 28.03 14.97 -6.79
N ILE A 201 28.42 15.18 -5.52
CA ILE A 201 27.51 15.21 -4.38
C ILE A 201 26.44 16.30 -4.56
N PHE A 202 26.85 17.53 -4.87
CA PHE A 202 25.90 18.64 -5.05
C PHE A 202 25.08 18.51 -6.34
N GLU A 203 25.63 17.93 -7.41
CA GLU A 203 24.84 17.61 -8.61
C GLU A 203 23.77 16.56 -8.30
N SER A 204 24.10 15.49 -7.58
CA SER A 204 23.12 14.49 -7.12
C SER A 204 22.05 15.09 -6.21
N LEU A 205 22.42 16.00 -5.32
CA LEU A 205 21.47 16.72 -4.46
C LEU A 205 20.51 17.58 -5.29
N LYS A 206 21.03 18.37 -6.25
CA LYS A 206 20.26 19.17 -7.19
C LYS A 206 19.30 18.32 -8.02
N GLU A 207 19.81 17.27 -8.67
CA GLU A 207 19.03 16.37 -9.52
C GLU A 207 17.94 15.65 -8.72
N SER A 208 18.26 15.17 -7.51
CA SER A 208 17.26 14.54 -6.62
C SER A 208 16.18 15.53 -6.18
N SER A 209 16.54 16.80 -5.94
CA SER A 209 15.58 17.85 -5.58
C SER A 209 14.60 18.13 -6.72
N ILE A 210 15.08 18.10 -7.97
CA ILE A 210 14.22 18.19 -9.16
C ILE A 210 13.23 17.01 -9.19
N LEU A 211 13.69 15.77 -9.00
CA LEU A 211 12.83 14.59 -8.97
C LEU A 211 11.79 14.68 -7.85
N LYS A 212 12.18 15.13 -6.66
CA LYS A 212 11.30 15.32 -5.50
C LYS A 212 10.22 16.36 -5.75
N LYS A 213 10.56 17.49 -6.38
CA LYS A 213 9.59 18.52 -6.80
C LYS A 213 8.44 17.91 -7.61
N TYR A 214 8.74 16.95 -8.49
CA TYR A 214 7.74 16.25 -9.29
C TYR A 214 7.12 15.02 -8.59
N GLY A 215 7.51 14.75 -7.35
CA GLY A 215 6.84 13.76 -6.51
C GLY A 215 7.50 12.39 -6.45
N GLY A 216 8.73 12.24 -6.96
CA GLY A 216 9.50 11.00 -6.87
C GLY A 216 10.11 10.77 -5.49
N GLY A 217 10.11 9.52 -5.00
CA GLY A 217 10.96 9.07 -3.89
C GLY A 217 12.31 8.62 -4.42
N VAL A 218 13.41 8.92 -3.72
CA VAL A 218 14.77 8.68 -4.21
C VAL A 218 15.55 7.77 -3.28
N GLY A 219 16.22 6.74 -3.83
CA GLY A 219 17.19 5.92 -3.14
C GLY A 219 18.62 6.29 -3.52
N PHE A 220 19.54 6.20 -2.56
CA PHE A 220 20.96 6.44 -2.74
C PHE A 220 21.78 5.31 -2.13
N THR A 221 22.89 4.93 -2.77
CA THR A 221 23.95 4.20 -2.06
C THR A 221 25.05 5.18 -1.66
N PHE A 222 25.48 5.10 -0.42
CA PHE A 222 26.64 5.85 0.10
C PHE A 222 27.91 5.00 0.15
N GLY A 223 27.83 3.81 -0.44
CA GLY A 223 28.94 2.85 -0.45
C GLY A 223 30.21 3.33 -1.15
N HIS A 224 30.14 4.37 -1.94
CA HIS A 224 31.28 4.95 -2.64
C HIS A 224 31.92 6.12 -1.90
N ILE A 225 31.22 6.69 -0.90
CA ILE A 225 31.73 7.83 -0.11
C ILE A 225 32.87 7.36 0.80
N ARG A 226 33.98 8.09 0.79
CA ARG A 226 35.11 7.84 1.69
C ARG A 226 34.70 7.99 3.16
N PRO A 227 35.32 7.23 4.09
CA PRO A 227 34.98 7.28 5.49
C PRO A 227 35.36 8.60 6.15
N LYS A 228 34.74 8.90 7.29
CA LYS A 228 35.05 10.04 8.14
C LYS A 228 36.53 10.01 8.53
N GLY A 229 37.18 11.16 8.43
CA GLY A 229 38.60 11.31 8.75
C GLY A 229 39.56 10.90 7.62
N ASP A 230 39.08 10.34 6.50
CA ASP A 230 39.94 10.03 5.35
C ASP A 230 40.46 11.32 4.70
N SER A 231 41.65 11.24 4.10
CA SER A 231 42.33 12.40 3.55
C SER A 231 41.65 13.01 2.33
N VAL A 232 41.58 14.35 2.29
CA VAL A 232 41.15 15.11 1.13
C VAL A 232 42.43 15.75 0.51
N SER A 233 42.91 15.12 -0.56
CA SER A 233 44.21 15.46 -1.17
C SER A 233 44.30 16.92 -1.64
N THR A 234 43.17 17.52 -2.05
CA THR A 234 43.14 18.92 -2.58
C THR A 234 43.26 20.01 -1.52
N THR A 235 42.92 19.69 -0.24
CA THR A 235 42.88 20.70 0.84
C THR A 235 43.66 20.29 2.08
N SER A 236 44.31 19.13 2.07
CA SER A 236 44.98 18.54 3.26
C SER A 236 44.03 18.38 4.48
N GLY A 237 42.71 18.38 4.22
CA GLY A 237 41.67 18.23 5.23
C GLY A 237 41.22 16.78 5.44
N ALA A 238 40.26 16.60 6.33
CA ALA A 238 39.63 15.32 6.65
C ALA A 238 38.19 15.26 6.12
N ALA A 239 37.76 14.11 5.57
CA ALA A 239 36.43 13.88 5.07
C ALA A 239 35.39 13.83 6.20
N ALA A 240 34.19 14.32 5.92
CA ALA A 240 33.06 14.28 6.87
C ALA A 240 32.42 12.88 7.01
N GLY A 241 32.57 12.05 5.97
CA GLY A 241 31.97 10.71 5.90
C GLY A 241 30.48 10.70 5.50
N PRO A 242 29.91 9.50 5.26
CA PRO A 242 28.56 9.34 4.73
C PRO A 242 27.46 9.86 5.70
N VAL A 243 27.60 9.66 7.00
CA VAL A 243 26.58 10.04 7.99
C VAL A 243 26.36 11.56 8.02
N ALA A 244 27.45 12.36 7.94
CA ALA A 244 27.34 13.81 7.87
C ALA A 244 26.67 14.29 6.57
N LEU A 245 26.93 13.63 5.43
CA LEU A 245 26.32 13.97 4.14
C LEU A 245 24.81 13.66 4.10
N MET A 246 24.32 12.72 4.91
CA MET A 246 22.90 12.46 5.01
C MET A 246 22.10 13.68 5.51
N GLN A 247 22.71 14.54 6.33
CA GLN A 247 22.08 15.77 6.80
C GLN A 247 21.67 16.67 5.63
N LEU A 248 22.51 16.80 4.60
CA LEU A 248 22.18 17.61 3.40
C LEU A 248 20.93 17.08 2.69
N ILE A 249 20.77 15.76 2.56
CA ILE A 249 19.59 15.16 1.92
C ILE A 249 18.35 15.36 2.80
N ASN A 250 18.49 15.22 4.11
CA ASN A 250 17.41 15.40 5.06
C ASN A 250 16.89 16.84 5.02
N ASP A 251 17.78 17.83 5.14
CA ASP A 251 17.43 19.25 5.18
C ASP A 251 16.85 19.72 3.84
N ALA A 252 17.43 19.29 2.72
CA ALA A 252 16.85 19.54 1.40
C ALA A 252 15.42 18.95 1.29
N SER A 253 15.15 17.84 1.96
CA SER A 253 13.82 17.20 1.92
C SER A 253 12.76 17.91 2.77
N ASP A 254 13.16 18.71 3.75
CA ASP A 254 12.27 19.58 4.52
C ASP A 254 11.73 20.75 3.68
N ILE A 255 12.55 21.26 2.74
CA ILE A 255 12.21 22.42 1.91
C ILE A 255 11.15 22.07 0.87
N TYR A 256 11.17 20.83 0.33
CA TYR A 256 10.32 20.44 -0.79
C TYR A 256 9.10 19.67 -0.36
N LEU A 257 7.94 20.34 -0.36
CA LEU A 257 6.64 19.67 -0.24
C LEU A 257 6.17 19.23 -1.63
N GLN A 258 6.00 17.93 -1.85
CA GLN A 258 5.42 17.39 -3.07
C GLN A 258 3.98 17.89 -3.24
N ALA A 259 3.74 18.68 -4.30
CA ALA A 259 2.44 19.30 -4.57
C ALA A 259 1.84 20.03 -3.33
N GLY A 260 2.68 20.64 -2.50
CA GLY A 260 2.26 21.39 -1.30
C GLY A 260 1.73 20.56 -0.14
N LYS A 261 1.76 19.21 -0.20
CA LYS A 261 1.00 18.38 0.76
C LYS A 261 1.76 17.19 1.36
N ARG A 262 2.86 16.74 0.78
CA ARG A 262 3.58 15.56 1.27
C ARG A 262 5.09 15.82 1.30
N ARG A 263 5.72 15.51 2.44
CA ARG A 263 7.18 15.52 2.55
C ARG A 263 7.77 14.41 1.68
N SER A 264 8.89 14.69 1.02
CA SER A 264 9.60 13.70 0.21
C SER A 264 10.36 12.74 1.12
N GLY A 265 10.40 11.45 0.74
CA GLY A 265 11.17 10.43 1.46
C GLY A 265 12.36 9.96 0.64
N ASN A 266 13.41 9.54 1.34
CA ASN A 266 14.62 8.98 0.76
C ASN A 266 14.92 7.61 1.36
N MET A 267 15.65 6.78 0.61
CA MET A 267 16.37 5.63 1.11
C MET A 267 17.86 5.92 1.02
N VAL A 268 18.59 5.63 2.08
CA VAL A 268 20.05 5.61 2.07
C VAL A 268 20.52 4.23 2.45
N THR A 269 21.40 3.65 1.64
CA THR A 269 22.01 2.35 1.93
C THR A 269 23.51 2.50 2.13
N LEU A 270 24.07 1.75 3.10
CA LEU A 270 25.49 1.66 3.31
C LEU A 270 25.91 0.17 3.32
N PRO A 271 26.97 -0.22 2.58
CA PRO A 271 27.48 -1.59 2.64
C PRO A 271 28.01 -1.93 4.04
N ILE A 272 27.79 -3.17 4.48
CA ILE A 272 28.24 -3.69 5.77
C ILE A 272 29.77 -3.68 5.91
N THR A 273 30.51 -3.53 4.81
CA THR A 273 31.97 -3.41 4.78
C THR A 273 32.48 -2.01 5.01
N HIS A 274 31.61 -0.99 5.06
CA HIS A 274 32.04 0.40 5.15
C HIS A 274 32.63 0.72 6.53
N PRO A 275 33.74 1.48 6.63
CA PRO A 275 34.34 1.83 7.93
C PRO A 275 33.40 2.55 8.90
N ASP A 276 32.51 3.42 8.40
CA ASP A 276 31.55 4.18 9.21
C ASP A 276 30.21 3.43 9.45
N ILE A 277 30.20 2.11 9.26
CA ILE A 277 28.96 1.31 9.38
C ILE A 277 28.35 1.37 10.80
N ILE A 278 29.17 1.44 11.82
CA ILE A 278 28.71 1.53 13.21
C ILE A 278 28.00 2.88 13.44
N ASP A 279 28.62 3.97 13.02
CA ASP A 279 28.02 5.32 13.12
C ASP A 279 26.70 5.38 12.32
N PHE A 280 26.64 4.73 11.16
CA PHE A 280 25.44 4.63 10.35
C PHE A 280 24.32 3.85 11.05
N ILE A 281 24.60 2.71 11.68
CA ILE A 281 23.62 1.90 12.42
C ILE A 281 23.03 2.72 13.58
N HIS A 282 23.84 3.52 14.25
CA HIS A 282 23.43 4.32 15.41
C HIS A 282 22.85 5.70 15.09
N CYS A 283 22.89 6.15 13.82
CA CYS A 283 22.55 7.53 13.46
C CYS A 283 21.13 7.99 13.85
N LYS A 284 20.18 7.05 14.03
CA LYS A 284 18.80 7.32 14.52
C LYS A 284 18.58 6.90 15.98
N GLU A 285 19.59 6.64 16.74
CA GLU A 285 19.43 6.13 18.11
C GLU A 285 18.60 7.05 19.01
N SER A 286 18.67 8.37 18.83
CA SER A 286 17.86 9.38 19.55
C SER A 286 16.38 9.37 19.11
N GLY A 287 16.01 8.67 18.05
CA GLY A 287 14.64 8.53 17.54
C GLY A 287 14.11 9.69 16.67
N TYR A 288 14.77 10.84 16.64
CA TYR A 288 14.30 12.04 15.92
C TYR A 288 15.20 12.50 14.76
N ASN A 289 16.39 11.91 14.63
CA ASN A 289 17.30 12.28 13.56
C ASN A 289 16.83 11.76 12.21
N TYR A 290 17.01 12.54 11.16
CA TYR A 290 16.72 12.19 9.76
C TYR A 290 15.29 11.68 9.49
N PRO A 291 14.23 12.46 9.79
CA PRO A 291 12.84 12.02 9.64
C PRO A 291 12.44 11.74 8.18
N HIS A 292 13.21 12.21 7.19
CA HIS A 292 12.95 12.05 5.75
C HIS A 292 13.78 10.94 5.10
N ILE A 293 14.53 10.17 5.88
CA ILE A 293 15.41 9.13 5.37
C ILE A 293 15.05 7.79 6.02
N ASN A 294 14.80 6.77 5.22
CA ASN A 294 14.84 5.37 5.62
C ASN A 294 16.26 4.84 5.45
N PHE A 295 16.71 3.98 6.34
CA PHE A 295 18.05 3.44 6.34
C PHE A 295 18.03 1.94 6.11
N SER A 296 18.95 1.44 5.29
CA SER A 296 19.17 0.01 5.15
C SER A 296 20.66 -0.31 5.04
N VAL A 297 21.08 -1.38 5.71
CA VAL A 297 22.43 -1.92 5.56
C VAL A 297 22.42 -2.92 4.41
N ALA A 298 23.36 -2.78 3.47
CA ALA A 298 23.54 -3.72 2.38
C ALA A 298 24.43 -4.90 2.83
N ILE A 299 23.80 -6.06 2.96
CA ILE A 299 24.38 -7.30 3.50
C ILE A 299 24.78 -8.24 2.37
N THR A 300 25.97 -8.86 2.50
CA THR A 300 26.44 -9.89 1.59
C THR A 300 26.27 -11.31 2.16
N ASN A 301 26.21 -12.31 1.29
CA ASN A 301 26.19 -13.71 1.73
C ASN A 301 27.43 -14.07 2.58
N LYS A 302 28.60 -13.53 2.22
CA LYS A 302 29.85 -13.71 3.00
C LYS A 302 29.73 -13.19 4.43
N PHE A 303 29.05 -12.04 4.60
CA PHE A 303 28.80 -11.51 5.94
C PHE A 303 27.88 -12.41 6.76
N ILE A 304 26.81 -12.94 6.14
CA ILE A 304 25.90 -13.89 6.82
C ILE A 304 26.66 -15.15 7.26
N GLU A 305 27.59 -15.66 6.43
CA GLU A 305 28.45 -16.79 6.80
C GLU A 305 29.38 -16.41 7.97
N ALA A 306 29.98 -15.22 7.94
CA ALA A 306 30.81 -14.73 9.04
C ALA A 306 30.04 -14.60 10.35
N VAL A 307 28.78 -14.12 10.31
CA VAL A 307 27.89 -14.08 11.49
C VAL A 307 27.61 -15.47 12.04
N LYS A 308 27.30 -16.45 11.18
CA LYS A 308 27.08 -17.86 11.58
C LYS A 308 28.29 -18.50 12.22
N ASN A 309 29.45 -18.21 11.66
CA ASN A 309 30.74 -18.76 12.13
C ASN A 309 31.37 -17.97 13.30
N ASN A 310 30.68 -16.90 13.76
CA ASN A 310 31.20 -15.97 14.77
C ASN A 310 32.59 -15.46 14.44
N SER A 311 32.85 -15.10 13.19
CA SER A 311 34.14 -14.68 12.64
C SER A 311 34.33 -13.17 12.72
N GLU A 312 35.56 -12.71 12.54
CA GLU A 312 35.87 -11.31 12.28
C GLU A 312 35.37 -10.89 10.90
N TRP A 313 35.04 -9.61 10.78
CA TRP A 313 34.63 -8.95 9.55
C TRP A 313 35.49 -7.74 9.24
N GLU A 314 35.95 -7.64 8.00
CA GLU A 314 36.84 -6.56 7.58
C GLU A 314 36.03 -5.33 7.13
N LEU A 315 36.36 -4.17 7.68
CA LEU A 315 35.90 -2.88 7.22
C LEU A 315 36.88 -2.32 6.20
N ILE A 316 36.38 -1.95 5.02
CA ILE A 316 37.19 -1.64 3.85
C ILE A 316 36.89 -0.21 3.38
N ASN A 317 37.93 0.61 3.28
CA ASN A 317 37.80 1.96 2.72
C ASN A 317 37.44 1.86 1.23
N PRO A 318 36.28 2.39 0.79
CA PRO A 318 35.83 2.23 -0.60
C PRO A 318 36.73 2.95 -1.62
N ARG A 319 37.45 4.01 -1.20
CA ARG A 319 38.36 4.77 -2.06
C ARG A 319 39.68 4.03 -2.31
N THR A 320 40.24 3.41 -1.29
CA THR A 320 41.56 2.77 -1.38
C THR A 320 41.49 1.26 -1.58
N GLY A 321 40.38 0.63 -1.26
CA GLY A 321 40.25 -0.83 -1.21
C GLY A 321 40.99 -1.51 -0.03
N LEU A 322 41.55 -0.72 0.88
CA LEU A 322 42.35 -1.23 2.01
C LEU A 322 41.47 -1.52 3.22
N VAL A 323 41.77 -2.58 3.95
CA VAL A 323 41.18 -2.90 5.24
C VAL A 323 41.59 -1.85 6.26
N THR A 324 40.64 -1.19 6.88
CA THR A 324 40.88 -0.15 7.91
C THR A 324 40.85 -0.75 9.32
N SER A 325 39.97 -1.71 9.56
CA SER A 325 39.79 -2.38 10.85
C SER A 325 39.05 -3.71 10.69
N LYS A 326 39.04 -4.50 11.77
CA LYS A 326 38.27 -5.73 11.87
C LYS A 326 37.34 -5.65 13.08
N VAL A 327 36.13 -6.15 12.92
CA VAL A 327 35.08 -6.16 13.95
C VAL A 327 34.44 -7.54 14.04
N SER A 328 33.73 -7.85 15.13
CA SER A 328 32.90 -9.06 15.19
C SER A 328 31.74 -8.97 14.22
N ALA A 329 31.62 -9.91 13.26
CA ALA A 329 30.49 -9.98 12.36
C ALA A 329 29.18 -10.15 13.13
N ARG A 330 29.18 -11.04 14.15
CA ARG A 330 27.99 -11.27 14.97
C ARG A 330 27.62 -10.03 15.79
N GLY A 331 28.62 -9.39 16.42
CA GLY A 331 28.40 -8.15 17.20
C GLY A 331 27.82 -7.03 16.33
N LEU A 332 28.30 -6.87 15.08
CA LEU A 332 27.78 -5.85 14.16
C LEU A 332 26.32 -6.13 13.74
N MET A 333 25.95 -7.40 13.53
CA MET A 333 24.57 -7.78 13.25
C MET A 333 23.67 -7.58 14.48
N GLU A 334 24.16 -7.88 15.68
CA GLU A 334 23.43 -7.66 16.94
C GLU A 334 23.17 -6.15 17.17
N GLU A 335 24.12 -5.27 16.83
CA GLU A 335 23.91 -3.82 16.91
C GLU A 335 22.85 -3.35 15.92
N ALA A 336 22.87 -3.83 14.68
CA ALA A 336 21.84 -3.53 13.70
C ALA A 336 20.46 -4.02 14.19
N ALA A 337 20.36 -5.22 14.75
CA ALA A 337 19.13 -5.76 15.32
C ALA A 337 18.66 -4.96 16.54
N ARG A 338 19.57 -4.49 17.41
CA ARG A 338 19.26 -3.65 18.57
C ARG A 338 18.64 -2.32 18.18
N MET A 339 19.24 -1.64 17.19
CA MET A 339 18.70 -0.36 16.72
C MET A 339 17.35 -0.54 16.03
N ALA A 340 17.21 -1.57 15.20
CA ALA A 340 15.93 -1.89 14.58
C ALA A 340 14.84 -2.27 15.61
N TRP A 341 15.17 -2.98 16.66
CA TRP A 341 14.29 -3.25 17.80
C TRP A 341 13.85 -1.95 18.50
N LYS A 342 14.78 -0.98 18.64
CA LYS A 342 14.54 0.29 19.34
C LYS A 342 13.62 1.23 18.57
N ASN A 343 13.80 1.37 17.24
CA ASN A 343 13.11 2.40 16.43
C ASN A 343 12.68 1.95 15.02
N GLY A 344 12.92 0.69 14.64
CA GLY A 344 12.56 0.14 13.33
C GLY A 344 13.59 0.37 12.20
N ASP A 345 14.70 1.04 12.49
CA ASP A 345 15.81 1.27 11.57
C ASP A 345 17.13 0.76 12.19
N PRO A 346 18.09 0.24 11.39
CA PRO A 346 18.05 0.06 9.95
C PRO A 346 17.28 -1.18 9.50
N GLY A 347 16.71 -1.13 8.25
CA GLY A 347 16.36 -2.33 7.53
C GLY A 347 17.61 -3.02 6.95
N LEU A 348 17.42 -4.21 6.36
CA LEU A 348 18.49 -4.89 5.63
C LEU A 348 18.09 -5.10 4.17
N ILE A 349 19.06 -4.96 3.26
CA ILE A 349 18.95 -5.43 1.88
C ILE A 349 20.02 -6.49 1.61
N PHE A 350 19.63 -7.60 1.01
CA PHE A 350 20.54 -8.72 0.69
C PHE A 350 21.05 -8.52 -0.73
N ILE A 351 22.16 -7.76 -0.84
CA ILE A 351 22.62 -7.22 -2.12
C ILE A 351 23.06 -8.31 -3.11
N ASP A 352 23.62 -9.41 -2.64
CA ASP A 352 24.01 -10.53 -3.51
C ASP A 352 22.79 -11.22 -4.13
N GLU A 353 21.69 -11.34 -3.35
CA GLU A 353 20.43 -11.91 -3.87
C GLU A 353 19.74 -10.94 -4.85
N ILE A 354 19.82 -9.65 -4.60
CA ILE A 354 19.37 -8.60 -5.52
C ILE A 354 20.15 -8.69 -6.83
N GLU A 355 21.48 -8.69 -6.79
CA GLU A 355 22.35 -8.68 -7.96
C GLU A 355 22.25 -9.97 -8.77
N LYS A 356 22.10 -11.13 -8.14
CA LYS A 356 21.83 -12.41 -8.80
C LYS A 356 20.58 -12.36 -9.69
N HIS A 357 19.62 -11.53 -9.36
CA HIS A 357 18.39 -11.34 -10.12
C HIS A 357 18.40 -10.09 -11.01
N ASN A 358 19.54 -9.43 -11.16
CA ASN A 358 19.68 -8.29 -12.06
C ASN A 358 19.27 -8.66 -13.49
N PRO A 359 18.28 -7.98 -14.10
CA PRO A 359 17.82 -8.32 -15.45
C PRO A 359 18.78 -7.85 -16.53
N THR A 360 19.59 -6.82 -16.23
CA THR A 360 20.50 -6.15 -17.18
C THR A 360 21.92 -6.00 -16.64
N PRO A 361 22.61 -7.12 -16.29
CA PRO A 361 23.96 -7.06 -15.72
C PRO A 361 25.00 -6.52 -16.71
N ASN A 362 24.66 -6.48 -18.00
CA ASN A 362 25.44 -5.86 -19.06
C ASN A 362 25.36 -4.32 -19.07
N VAL A 363 24.45 -3.73 -18.33
CA VAL A 363 24.26 -2.27 -18.24
C VAL A 363 24.89 -1.72 -16.96
N GLY A 364 24.74 -2.42 -15.83
CA GLY A 364 25.29 -1.99 -14.54
C GLY A 364 24.89 -2.90 -13.38
N ARG A 365 25.37 -2.55 -12.18
CA ARG A 365 25.08 -3.27 -10.93
C ARG A 365 23.93 -2.62 -10.18
N LEU A 366 23.16 -3.42 -9.47
CA LEU A 366 22.11 -2.97 -8.56
C LEU A 366 22.75 -2.78 -7.16
N GLU A 367 22.91 -1.57 -6.71
CA GLU A 367 23.63 -1.25 -5.46
C GLU A 367 22.70 -0.77 -4.34
N THR A 368 21.48 -0.38 -4.68
CA THR A 368 20.49 0.12 -3.72
C THR A 368 19.07 -0.07 -4.24
N VAL A 369 18.11 0.35 -3.43
CA VAL A 369 16.67 0.23 -3.67
C VAL A 369 16.00 1.60 -3.54
N ASN A 370 14.73 1.69 -3.96
CA ASN A 370 13.88 2.85 -3.72
C ASN A 370 13.49 2.99 -2.24
N LEU A 371 12.70 4.03 -1.92
CA LEU A 371 12.27 4.39 -0.57
C LEU A 371 11.67 3.23 0.26
N CYS A 372 10.87 2.37 -0.37
CA CYS A 372 10.15 1.28 0.31
C CYS A 372 10.80 -0.11 0.12
N GLY A 373 11.94 -0.17 -0.58
CA GLY A 373 12.72 -1.39 -0.74
C GLY A 373 12.25 -2.37 -1.81
N GLU A 374 11.11 -2.13 -2.48
CA GLU A 374 10.56 -3.05 -3.48
C GLU A 374 11.18 -2.93 -4.87
N GLN A 375 11.98 -1.89 -5.13
CA GLN A 375 12.57 -1.60 -6.44
C GLN A 375 14.09 -1.49 -6.39
N PRO A 376 14.83 -2.58 -6.59
CA PRO A 376 16.25 -2.52 -6.93
C PRO A 376 16.43 -1.89 -8.32
N LEU A 377 17.14 -0.79 -8.41
CA LEU A 377 17.30 0.00 -9.61
C LEU A 377 18.79 0.35 -9.84
N LEU A 378 19.14 0.55 -11.10
CA LEU A 378 20.42 1.15 -11.47
C LEU A 378 20.45 2.64 -11.11
N SER A 379 21.63 3.23 -11.03
CA SER A 379 21.75 4.69 -10.95
C SER A 379 21.06 5.36 -12.13
N TYR A 380 20.32 6.45 -11.86
CA TYR A 380 19.47 7.15 -12.84
C TYR A 380 18.33 6.30 -13.41
N GLU A 381 17.92 5.25 -12.73
CA GLU A 381 16.78 4.45 -13.15
C GLU A 381 15.53 4.79 -12.34
N ALA A 382 14.39 4.60 -12.96
CA ALA A 382 13.09 4.75 -12.31
C ALA A 382 12.15 3.61 -12.71
N CYS A 383 11.15 3.36 -11.87
CA CYS A 383 10.10 2.40 -12.17
C CYS A 383 8.72 3.00 -11.87
N ASN A 384 7.73 2.60 -12.65
CA ASN A 384 6.33 2.85 -12.38
C ASN A 384 5.67 1.58 -11.82
N LEU A 385 4.64 1.78 -11.01
CA LEU A 385 3.99 0.74 -10.21
C LEU A 385 2.50 0.68 -10.49
N GLY A 386 1.93 -0.50 -10.29
CA GLY A 386 0.49 -0.71 -10.25
C GLY A 386 0.19 -2.05 -9.61
N SER A 387 -1.01 -2.22 -9.07
CA SER A 387 -1.35 -3.43 -8.32
C SER A 387 -2.71 -3.98 -8.69
N VAL A 388 -2.76 -5.29 -8.90
CA VAL A 388 -3.99 -6.07 -9.06
C VAL A 388 -4.64 -6.24 -7.69
N ASN A 389 -5.92 -5.97 -7.59
CA ASN A 389 -6.69 -6.17 -6.37
C ASN A 389 -7.22 -7.61 -6.29
N LEU A 390 -6.54 -8.45 -5.55
CA LEU A 390 -6.91 -9.86 -5.41
C LEU A 390 -8.29 -10.06 -4.78
N SER A 391 -8.74 -9.14 -3.93
CA SER A 391 -10.00 -9.27 -3.20
C SER A 391 -11.24 -9.37 -4.10
N VAL A 392 -11.16 -8.88 -5.35
CA VAL A 392 -12.23 -8.94 -6.33
C VAL A 392 -12.05 -10.05 -7.38
N HIS A 393 -11.05 -10.92 -7.20
CA HIS A 393 -10.76 -12.08 -8.04
C HIS A 393 -11.12 -13.40 -7.35
N VAL A 394 -12.09 -13.37 -6.46
CA VAL A 394 -12.71 -14.55 -5.84
C VAL A 394 -14.12 -14.64 -6.39
N GLN A 395 -14.51 -15.84 -6.81
CA GLN A 395 -15.87 -16.15 -7.24
C GLN A 395 -16.54 -17.07 -6.23
N GLU A 396 -17.82 -16.80 -5.97
CA GLU A 396 -18.68 -17.64 -5.16
C GLU A 396 -19.47 -18.58 -6.07
N ASN A 397 -19.41 -19.87 -5.80
CA ASN A 397 -20.10 -20.89 -6.62
C ASN A 397 -21.62 -20.93 -6.38
N HIS A 398 -22.17 -20.09 -5.47
CA HIS A 398 -23.60 -20.00 -5.19
C HIS A 398 -24.17 -18.59 -5.37
N LYS A 399 -25.43 -18.55 -5.82
CA LYS A 399 -26.23 -17.34 -6.05
C LYS A 399 -26.59 -16.51 -4.80
N SER A 400 -26.12 -16.88 -3.61
CA SER A 400 -26.35 -16.10 -2.39
C SER A 400 -25.18 -15.16 -2.13
N GLN A 401 -25.41 -13.87 -2.08
CA GLN A 401 -24.43 -12.83 -1.70
C GLN A 401 -24.06 -12.86 -0.20
N ILE A 402 -24.32 -13.96 0.48
CA ILE A 402 -24.14 -14.14 1.91
C ILE A 402 -22.92 -15.06 2.06
N LEU A 403 -21.83 -14.55 2.65
CA LEU A 403 -20.69 -15.37 3.08
C LEU A 403 -21.19 -16.51 4.00
N LYS A 404 -21.52 -17.65 3.40
CA LYS A 404 -21.73 -18.86 4.16
C LYS A 404 -20.34 -19.44 4.44
N PHE A 405 -19.95 -19.49 5.71
CA PHE A 405 -18.73 -20.17 6.16
C PHE A 405 -18.88 -21.70 6.02
N SER A 406 -19.30 -22.18 4.83
CA SER A 406 -19.34 -23.58 4.45
C SER A 406 -18.16 -23.90 3.55
N ASN A 407 -17.47 -25.00 3.83
CA ASN A 407 -16.30 -25.43 3.06
C ASN A 407 -16.63 -25.64 1.57
N GLY A 408 -15.87 -25.01 0.67
CA GLY A 408 -15.85 -25.37 -0.76
C GLY A 408 -16.63 -24.47 -1.71
N ASP A 409 -17.20 -23.34 -1.24
CA ASP A 409 -18.09 -22.52 -2.06
C ASP A 409 -17.39 -21.30 -2.73
N THR A 410 -16.09 -21.09 -2.49
CA THR A 410 -15.33 -19.96 -3.04
C THR A 410 -14.02 -20.43 -3.64
N GLU A 411 -13.69 -19.89 -4.80
CA GLU A 411 -12.45 -20.21 -5.51
C GLU A 411 -11.86 -18.94 -6.17
N ILE A 412 -10.58 -19.00 -6.55
CA ILE A 412 -9.91 -17.92 -7.28
C ILE A 412 -10.40 -17.91 -8.72
N ASP A 413 -10.86 -16.75 -9.21
CA ASP A 413 -11.20 -16.52 -10.60
C ASP A 413 -9.91 -16.24 -11.42
N TYR A 414 -9.19 -17.31 -11.76
CA TYR A 414 -7.94 -17.22 -12.53
C TYR A 414 -8.12 -16.62 -13.90
N LYS A 415 -9.29 -16.79 -14.55
CA LYS A 415 -9.57 -16.18 -15.84
C LYS A 415 -9.66 -14.66 -15.76
N LYS A 416 -10.36 -14.16 -14.74
CA LYS A 416 -10.48 -12.73 -14.46
C LYS A 416 -9.13 -12.15 -14.01
N LEU A 417 -8.36 -12.92 -13.23
CA LEU A 417 -7.02 -12.54 -12.77
C LEU A 417 -6.05 -12.43 -13.97
N GLU A 418 -6.04 -13.39 -14.88
CA GLU A 418 -5.25 -13.34 -16.12
C GLU A 418 -5.54 -12.08 -16.93
N GLU A 419 -6.83 -11.77 -17.19
CA GLU A 419 -7.21 -10.56 -17.90
C GLU A 419 -6.68 -9.31 -17.21
N SER A 420 -6.78 -9.24 -15.89
CA SER A 420 -6.32 -8.10 -15.09
C SER A 420 -4.81 -7.92 -15.14
N VAL A 421 -4.04 -9.03 -15.07
CA VAL A 421 -2.58 -9.01 -15.19
C VAL A 421 -2.15 -8.52 -16.56
N ARG A 422 -2.73 -9.07 -17.65
CA ARG A 422 -2.37 -8.68 -19.02
C ARG A 422 -2.66 -7.20 -19.29
N ILE A 423 -3.82 -6.71 -18.93
CA ILE A 423 -4.17 -5.30 -19.08
C ILE A 423 -3.24 -4.42 -18.22
N GLY A 424 -2.94 -4.85 -16.99
CA GLY A 424 -2.04 -4.14 -16.08
C GLY A 424 -0.61 -4.00 -16.62
N VAL A 425 -0.03 -5.08 -17.17
CA VAL A 425 1.31 -5.07 -17.80
C VAL A 425 1.36 -4.07 -18.95
N ARG A 426 0.37 -4.12 -19.86
CA ARG A 426 0.30 -3.20 -21.00
C ARG A 426 0.13 -1.75 -20.54
N MET A 427 -0.74 -1.52 -19.55
CA MET A 427 -0.97 -0.19 -18.98
C MET A 427 0.32 0.39 -18.38
N LEU A 428 1.12 -0.42 -17.69
CA LEU A 428 2.39 0.01 -17.11
C LEU A 428 3.48 0.22 -18.18
N ASP A 429 3.51 -0.59 -19.26
CA ASP A 429 4.40 -0.32 -20.40
C ASP A 429 4.05 1.00 -21.10
N ASP A 430 2.76 1.31 -21.23
CA ASP A 430 2.29 2.58 -21.78
C ASP A 430 2.67 3.76 -20.89
N VAL A 431 2.66 3.59 -19.54
CA VAL A 431 3.18 4.62 -18.62
C VAL A 431 4.64 4.95 -18.93
N VAL A 432 5.51 3.94 -19.18
CA VAL A 432 6.91 4.19 -19.57
C VAL A 432 6.99 5.03 -20.86
N SER A 433 6.09 4.79 -21.80
CA SER A 433 6.09 5.43 -23.11
C SER A 433 5.62 6.90 -23.08
N VAL A 434 4.67 7.26 -22.19
CA VAL A 434 4.07 8.60 -22.13
C VAL A 434 4.60 9.45 -20.97
N CYS A 435 5.36 8.87 -20.04
CA CYS A 435 5.93 9.57 -18.90
C CYS A 435 6.96 10.61 -19.33
N THR A 436 6.88 11.79 -18.78
CA THR A 436 7.90 12.83 -18.95
C THR A 436 8.88 12.78 -17.79
N TYR A 437 10.15 12.46 -18.09
CA TYR A 437 11.19 12.42 -17.08
C TYR A 437 11.92 13.78 -17.05
N PRO A 438 12.03 14.43 -15.87
CA PRO A 438 12.63 15.78 -15.78
C PRO A 438 14.14 15.78 -16.00
N LEU A 439 14.81 14.63 -15.94
CA LEU A 439 16.24 14.48 -16.18
C LEU A 439 16.48 13.57 -17.39
N LYS A 440 17.29 14.03 -18.34
CA LYS A 440 17.62 13.25 -19.56
C LYS A 440 18.29 11.92 -19.22
N LYS A 441 19.22 11.91 -18.26
CA LYS A 441 19.90 10.68 -17.81
C LYS A 441 18.89 9.62 -17.33
N VAL A 442 17.86 10.05 -16.59
CA VAL A 442 16.79 9.16 -16.14
C VAL A 442 15.95 8.67 -17.31
N ALA A 443 15.58 9.55 -18.25
CA ALA A 443 14.82 9.15 -19.43
C ALA A 443 15.58 8.10 -20.26
N ASP A 444 16.87 8.31 -20.50
CA ASP A 444 17.71 7.41 -21.29
C ASP A 444 17.80 6.01 -20.63
N THR A 445 18.03 5.95 -19.31
CA THR A 445 18.14 4.68 -18.57
C THR A 445 16.80 3.95 -18.52
N VAL A 446 15.70 4.67 -18.21
CA VAL A 446 14.37 4.08 -18.14
C VAL A 446 13.91 3.56 -19.50
N HIS A 447 14.10 4.31 -20.57
CA HIS A 447 13.74 3.85 -21.91
C HIS A 447 14.64 2.68 -22.36
N GLY A 448 15.91 2.67 -21.91
CA GLY A 448 16.84 1.57 -22.19
C GLY A 448 16.38 0.22 -21.61
N ASN A 449 15.82 0.23 -20.39
CA ASN A 449 15.42 -0.98 -19.67
C ASN A 449 13.91 -1.22 -19.64
N ARG A 450 13.08 -0.18 -19.73
CA ARG A 450 11.61 -0.26 -19.66
C ARG A 450 11.10 -1.07 -18.48
N LYS A 451 11.73 -0.96 -17.29
CA LYS A 451 11.25 -1.67 -16.09
C LYS A 451 9.85 -1.22 -15.71
N ILE A 452 9.01 -2.18 -15.36
CA ILE A 452 7.69 -1.97 -14.75
C ILE A 452 7.58 -2.78 -13.46
N GLY A 453 6.66 -2.40 -12.60
CA GLY A 453 6.39 -3.06 -11.34
C GLY A 453 4.90 -3.36 -11.16
N LEU A 454 4.42 -4.46 -11.75
CA LEU A 454 3.10 -4.99 -11.50
C LEU A 454 3.11 -5.77 -10.19
N GLY A 455 2.31 -5.34 -9.23
CA GLY A 455 2.14 -5.99 -7.94
C GLY A 455 0.71 -6.46 -7.69
N ILE A 456 0.48 -6.79 -6.43
CA ILE A 456 -0.82 -7.19 -5.92
C ILE A 456 -1.18 -6.40 -4.67
N MET A 457 -2.46 -6.32 -4.35
CA MET A 457 -3.03 -5.83 -3.10
C MET A 457 -4.28 -6.64 -2.77
N GLY A 458 -4.81 -6.55 -1.56
CA GLY A 458 -6.01 -7.28 -1.17
C GLY A 458 -5.74 -8.76 -0.86
N TRP A 459 -4.50 -9.12 -0.49
CA TRP A 459 -4.14 -10.50 -0.17
C TRP A 459 -4.89 -11.01 1.06
N ALA A 460 -4.88 -10.24 2.18
CA ALA A 460 -5.60 -10.62 3.39
C ALA A 460 -7.11 -10.74 3.14
N ASP A 461 -7.69 -9.83 2.34
CA ASP A 461 -9.12 -9.91 1.98
C ASP A 461 -9.43 -11.14 1.13
N MET A 462 -8.54 -11.50 0.18
CA MET A 462 -8.71 -12.72 -0.62
C MET A 462 -8.72 -13.96 0.28
N LEU A 463 -7.78 -14.06 1.22
CA LEU A 463 -7.71 -15.18 2.16
C LEU A 463 -8.97 -15.29 3.02
N VAL A 464 -9.47 -14.16 3.54
CA VAL A 464 -10.75 -14.13 4.29
C VAL A 464 -11.89 -14.69 3.45
N LYS A 465 -12.01 -14.26 2.18
CA LYS A 465 -13.05 -14.73 1.26
C LYS A 465 -12.90 -16.20 0.86
N LEU A 466 -11.67 -16.71 0.84
CA LEU A 466 -11.37 -18.13 0.63
C LEU A 466 -11.49 -18.96 1.92
N HIS A 467 -11.82 -18.36 3.06
CA HIS A 467 -11.86 -18.96 4.38
C HIS A 467 -10.53 -19.61 4.81
N VAL A 468 -9.42 -18.96 4.45
CA VAL A 468 -8.06 -19.41 4.77
C VAL A 468 -7.45 -18.44 5.78
N ALA A 469 -6.94 -18.96 6.89
CA ALA A 469 -6.19 -18.15 7.85
C ALA A 469 -4.85 -17.68 7.25
N TYR A 470 -4.48 -16.42 7.46
CA TYR A 470 -3.26 -15.83 6.91
C TYR A 470 -1.98 -16.56 7.40
N ASP A 471 -1.99 -17.05 8.64
CA ASP A 471 -0.89 -17.74 9.30
C ASP A 471 -0.89 -19.26 9.07
N SER A 472 -1.75 -19.78 8.18
CA SER A 472 -1.82 -21.19 7.87
C SER A 472 -0.81 -21.63 6.80
N PRO A 473 -0.38 -22.92 6.80
CA PRO A 473 0.42 -23.49 5.70
C PRO A 473 -0.26 -23.31 4.33
N LYS A 474 -1.59 -23.42 4.30
CA LYS A 474 -2.37 -23.25 3.07
C LYS A 474 -2.25 -21.84 2.48
N ALA A 475 -2.16 -20.81 3.31
CA ALA A 475 -1.94 -19.44 2.86
C ALA A 475 -0.56 -19.29 2.18
N LEU A 476 0.49 -19.94 2.69
CA LEU A 476 1.83 -19.91 2.10
C LEU A 476 1.89 -20.64 0.74
N GLU A 477 1.17 -21.76 0.61
CA GLU A 477 1.02 -22.46 -0.67
C GLU A 477 0.32 -21.58 -1.71
N LEU A 478 -0.85 -21.00 -1.33
CA LEU A 478 -1.60 -20.11 -2.20
C LEU A 478 -0.82 -18.84 -2.56
N ALA A 479 -0.02 -18.29 -1.65
CA ALA A 479 0.85 -17.15 -1.92
C ALA A 479 1.83 -17.46 -3.06
N SER A 480 2.48 -18.63 -2.99
CA SER A 480 3.39 -19.10 -4.04
C SER A 480 2.67 -19.39 -5.36
N GLU A 481 1.50 -20.02 -5.30
CA GLU A 481 0.68 -20.35 -6.47
C GLU A 481 0.20 -19.10 -7.21
N VAL A 482 -0.44 -18.18 -6.48
CA VAL A 482 -0.99 -16.93 -7.04
C VAL A 482 0.12 -16.06 -7.61
N MET A 483 1.24 -15.89 -6.88
CA MET A 483 2.31 -15.03 -7.39
C MET A 483 3.04 -15.64 -8.58
N LYS A 484 3.21 -16.97 -8.59
CA LYS A 484 3.72 -17.68 -9.79
C LYS A 484 2.82 -17.46 -10.98
N PHE A 485 1.49 -17.59 -10.82
CA PHE A 485 0.54 -17.33 -11.89
C PHE A 485 0.65 -15.88 -12.40
N VAL A 486 0.69 -14.89 -11.50
CA VAL A 486 0.85 -13.49 -11.88
C VAL A 486 2.16 -13.24 -12.63
N GLN A 487 3.25 -13.84 -12.19
CA GLN A 487 4.55 -13.74 -12.86
C GLN A 487 4.54 -14.39 -14.25
N ASP A 488 4.06 -15.62 -14.38
CA ASP A 488 4.02 -16.36 -15.65
C ASP A 488 3.19 -15.60 -16.70
N ILE A 489 2.00 -15.13 -16.33
CA ILE A 489 1.14 -14.33 -17.22
C ILE A 489 1.76 -12.96 -17.54
N GLY A 490 2.39 -12.33 -16.55
CA GLY A 490 3.08 -11.05 -16.75
C GLY A 490 4.26 -11.16 -17.71
N HIS A 491 5.07 -12.21 -17.59
CA HIS A 491 6.18 -12.49 -18.50
C HIS A 491 5.69 -12.82 -19.92
N ASP A 492 4.65 -13.65 -20.05
CA ASP A 492 4.04 -13.97 -21.34
C ASP A 492 3.52 -12.69 -22.04
N GLU A 493 2.84 -11.80 -21.30
CA GLU A 493 2.36 -10.54 -21.86
C GLU A 493 3.52 -9.60 -22.25
N SER A 494 4.57 -9.50 -21.43
CA SER A 494 5.77 -8.71 -21.78
C SER A 494 6.47 -9.27 -23.02
N ALA A 495 6.52 -10.59 -23.19
CA ALA A 495 7.06 -11.23 -24.41
C ALA A 495 6.18 -10.92 -25.64
N LYS A 496 4.84 -10.95 -25.50
CA LYS A 496 3.91 -10.55 -26.56
C LYS A 496 4.07 -9.08 -26.95
N LEU A 497 4.16 -8.19 -25.96
CA LEU A 497 4.44 -6.77 -26.18
C LEU A 497 5.81 -6.55 -26.85
N GLY A 498 6.81 -7.33 -26.46
CA GLY A 498 8.12 -7.33 -27.11
C GLY A 498 8.07 -7.70 -28.59
N LYS A 499 7.22 -8.64 -28.96
CA LYS A 499 6.96 -9.01 -30.36
C LYS A 499 6.17 -7.92 -31.10
N GLU A 500 5.21 -7.27 -30.42
CA GLU A 500 4.31 -6.27 -31.02
C GLU A 500 4.96 -4.88 -31.16
N LYS A 501 5.67 -4.41 -30.12
CA LYS A 501 6.21 -3.05 -29.98
C LYS A 501 7.73 -2.99 -29.99
N GLY A 502 8.44 -4.12 -30.12
CA GLY A 502 9.88 -4.26 -29.98
C GLY A 502 10.31 -4.57 -28.53
N SER A 503 11.43 -5.29 -28.38
CA SER A 503 12.05 -5.55 -27.08
C SER A 503 12.59 -4.24 -26.49
N PHE A 504 12.84 -4.23 -25.15
CA PHE A 504 13.53 -3.11 -24.54
C PHE A 504 14.96 -2.96 -25.13
N PRO A 505 15.50 -1.72 -25.32
CA PRO A 505 16.75 -1.50 -26.02
C PRO A 505 17.95 -2.29 -25.48
N ASN A 506 18.06 -2.43 -24.14
CA ASN A 506 19.14 -3.18 -23.49
C ASN A 506 18.91 -4.70 -23.42
N PHE A 507 18.00 -5.24 -24.24
CA PHE A 507 17.68 -6.68 -24.26
C PHE A 507 18.87 -7.57 -24.60
N LYS A 508 19.75 -7.12 -25.53
CA LYS A 508 20.94 -7.88 -25.90
C LYS A 508 21.91 -7.98 -24.70
N GLY A 509 22.27 -9.19 -24.31
CA GLY A 509 23.10 -9.48 -23.14
C GLY A 509 22.34 -9.52 -21.81
N SER A 510 21.05 -9.24 -21.81
CA SER A 510 20.20 -9.32 -20.64
C SER A 510 19.97 -10.76 -20.16
N ARG A 511 19.48 -10.91 -18.93
CA ARG A 511 19.04 -12.19 -18.36
C ARG A 511 17.98 -12.85 -19.24
N TRP A 512 17.07 -12.07 -19.82
CA TRP A 512 15.97 -12.59 -20.64
C TRP A 512 16.46 -13.22 -21.94
N GLN A 513 17.44 -12.61 -22.61
CA GLN A 513 18.07 -13.22 -23.77
C GLN A 513 18.80 -14.52 -23.40
N LYS A 514 19.54 -14.52 -22.26
CA LYS A 514 20.23 -15.72 -21.75
C LYS A 514 19.26 -16.84 -21.40
N ASN A 515 18.05 -16.50 -20.94
CA ASN A 515 16.96 -17.45 -20.65
C ASN A 515 16.20 -17.92 -21.89
N GLY A 516 16.63 -17.55 -23.11
CA GLY A 516 16.07 -18.04 -24.36
C GLY A 516 14.88 -17.26 -24.93
N TYR A 517 14.48 -16.13 -24.33
CA TYR A 517 13.45 -15.27 -24.92
C TYR A 517 13.95 -14.64 -26.21
N LYS A 518 13.11 -14.64 -27.26
CA LYS A 518 13.38 -13.94 -28.54
C LYS A 518 13.00 -12.45 -28.46
N TYR A 519 11.95 -12.15 -27.72
CA TYR A 519 11.39 -10.81 -27.52
C TYR A 519 10.98 -10.65 -26.06
N PHE A 520 11.27 -9.49 -25.48
CA PHE A 520 10.81 -9.15 -24.14
C PHE A 520 10.75 -7.62 -24.01
N ARG A 521 9.61 -7.09 -23.57
CA ARG A 521 9.34 -5.64 -23.61
C ARG A 521 9.89 -4.87 -22.41
N ASN A 522 9.94 -5.50 -21.24
CA ASN A 522 10.20 -4.85 -19.95
C ASN A 522 11.29 -5.62 -19.20
N ALA A 523 12.38 -4.97 -18.81
CA ALA A 523 13.50 -5.66 -18.13
C ALA A 523 13.07 -6.30 -16.79
N THR A 524 12.07 -5.75 -16.08
CA THR A 524 11.33 -6.40 -15.00
C THR A 524 9.85 -6.20 -15.19
N VAL A 525 9.03 -7.13 -14.68
CA VAL A 525 7.57 -7.08 -14.78
C VAL A 525 6.93 -6.98 -13.39
N THR A 526 7.35 -7.82 -12.43
CA THR A 526 6.68 -7.94 -11.15
C THR A 526 7.42 -7.29 -9.99
N THR A 527 6.66 -6.71 -9.05
CA THR A 527 7.11 -6.17 -7.77
C THR A 527 5.95 -6.17 -6.78
N ILE A 528 6.22 -6.16 -5.49
CA ILE A 528 5.17 -5.96 -4.49
C ILE A 528 5.45 -4.69 -3.69
N ALA A 529 4.67 -3.66 -4.00
CA ALA A 529 4.71 -2.36 -3.34
C ALA A 529 3.79 -2.30 -2.11
N PRO A 530 3.98 -1.33 -1.19
CA PRO A 530 3.13 -1.20 -0.01
C PRO A 530 1.66 -0.86 -0.31
N THR A 531 1.34 -0.25 -1.43
CA THR A 531 0.00 0.15 -1.92
C THR A 531 -0.84 1.01 -0.95
N GLY A 532 -0.22 1.69 0.02
CA GLY A 532 -0.90 2.33 1.16
C GLY A 532 -2.13 3.19 0.84
N THR A 533 -2.16 3.90 -0.30
CA THR A 533 -3.28 4.77 -0.68
C THR A 533 -4.12 4.20 -1.83
N ILE A 534 -3.52 3.48 -2.77
CA ILE A 534 -4.29 2.87 -3.87
C ILE A 534 -5.13 1.69 -3.38
N SER A 535 -4.70 0.97 -2.34
CA SER A 535 -5.51 -0.07 -1.71
C SER A 535 -6.75 0.53 -1.01
N MET A 536 -6.63 1.70 -0.35
CA MET A 536 -7.78 2.41 0.20
C MET A 536 -8.78 2.81 -0.89
N MET A 537 -8.27 3.30 -2.04
CA MET A 537 -9.10 3.60 -3.21
C MET A 537 -9.84 2.35 -3.72
N ALA A 538 -9.19 1.21 -3.71
CA ALA A 538 -9.75 -0.07 -4.18
C ALA A 538 -10.54 -0.82 -3.09
N GLY A 539 -10.66 -0.29 -1.88
CA GLY A 539 -11.32 -0.95 -0.76
C GLY A 539 -10.68 -2.30 -0.40
N ALA A 540 -9.35 -2.37 -0.41
CA ALA A 540 -8.58 -3.59 -0.23
C ALA A 540 -7.48 -3.43 0.82
N SER A 541 -7.01 -4.54 1.38
CA SER A 541 -5.81 -4.59 2.23
C SER A 541 -4.56 -4.23 1.44
N SER A 542 -3.54 -3.67 2.13
CA SER A 542 -2.33 -3.17 1.49
C SER A 542 -1.38 -4.30 1.10
N GLY A 543 -1.01 -4.40 -0.18
CA GLY A 543 -0.03 -5.36 -0.69
C GLY A 543 -0.35 -6.79 -0.24
N ILE A 544 0.65 -7.39 0.38
CA ILE A 544 0.56 -8.72 1.01
C ILE A 544 0.48 -8.64 2.54
N GLU A 545 0.27 -7.44 3.09
CA GLU A 545 0.15 -7.29 4.54
C GLU A 545 -1.11 -7.96 5.07
N PRO A 546 -1.08 -8.54 6.28
CA PRO A 546 -2.28 -8.92 6.98
C PRO A 546 -3.08 -7.68 7.38
N HIS A 547 -4.31 -7.84 7.82
CA HIS A 547 -5.04 -6.74 8.43
C HIS A 547 -4.26 -6.24 9.66
N PHE A 548 -4.00 -4.93 9.73
CA PHE A 548 -3.33 -4.36 10.90
C PHE A 548 -4.19 -4.54 12.16
N ALA A 549 -5.46 -4.22 12.04
CA ALA A 549 -6.51 -4.43 13.03
C ALA A 549 -7.86 -4.56 12.30
N LEU A 550 -8.85 -5.17 12.93
CA LEU A 550 -10.18 -5.40 12.36
C LEU A 550 -11.11 -4.20 12.57
N ALA A 551 -10.79 -3.36 13.55
CA ALA A 551 -11.35 -2.03 13.72
C ALA A 551 -10.24 -1.11 14.26
N TYR A 552 -10.02 0.01 13.62
CA TYR A 552 -8.95 0.94 13.98
C TYR A 552 -9.22 2.34 13.46
N THR A 553 -8.43 3.27 13.95
CA THR A 553 -8.45 4.64 13.49
C THR A 553 -7.14 4.94 12.76
N ARG A 554 -7.24 5.35 11.51
CA ARG A 554 -6.09 5.74 10.70
C ARG A 554 -5.92 7.25 10.69
N ARG A 555 -4.76 7.75 11.08
CA ARG A 555 -4.34 9.12 10.78
C ARG A 555 -3.93 9.19 9.30
N SER A 556 -4.66 9.96 8.53
CA SER A 556 -4.34 10.21 7.12
C SER A 556 -4.12 11.70 6.92
N MET A 557 -3.01 12.06 6.29
CA MET A 557 -2.69 13.44 5.87
C MET A 557 -2.57 14.48 7.00
N GLY A 558 -2.13 14.05 8.19
CA GLY A 558 -1.82 14.92 9.32
C GLY A 558 -3.03 15.44 10.12
N GLU A 559 -4.21 15.57 9.51
CA GLU A 559 -5.38 16.21 10.12
C GLU A 559 -6.62 15.31 10.22
N PHE A 560 -6.74 14.32 9.32
CA PHE A 560 -7.94 13.49 9.28
C PHE A 560 -7.75 12.16 10.00
N THR A 561 -8.66 11.91 10.91
CA THR A 561 -8.78 10.64 11.65
C THR A 561 -9.93 9.86 11.05
N LEU A 562 -9.63 8.74 10.37
CA LEU A 562 -10.61 7.94 9.65
C LEU A 562 -10.84 6.62 10.38
N PRO A 563 -12.06 6.37 10.92
CA PRO A 563 -12.40 5.06 11.47
C PRO A 563 -12.58 4.05 10.34
N GLU A 564 -11.96 2.89 10.49
CA GLU A 564 -12.09 1.75 9.59
C GLU A 564 -12.54 0.51 10.36
N VAL A 565 -13.51 -0.22 9.83
CA VAL A 565 -13.99 -1.50 10.35
C VAL A 565 -14.04 -2.50 9.20
N ASN A 566 -13.49 -3.69 9.42
CA ASN A 566 -13.51 -4.75 8.41
C ASN A 566 -14.95 -5.19 8.11
N SER A 567 -15.41 -4.91 6.88
CA SER A 567 -16.80 -5.17 6.48
C SER A 567 -17.12 -6.66 6.37
N ASP A 568 -16.14 -7.50 6.05
CA ASP A 568 -16.34 -8.94 5.90
C ASP A 568 -16.44 -9.61 7.29
N LEU A 569 -15.71 -9.10 8.30
CA LEU A 569 -15.90 -9.49 9.69
C LEU A 569 -17.34 -9.17 10.17
N VAL A 570 -17.81 -7.95 9.92
CA VAL A 570 -19.18 -7.57 10.32
C VAL A 570 -20.22 -8.50 9.68
N LYS A 571 -20.04 -8.82 8.39
CA LYS A 571 -20.91 -9.81 7.72
C LYS A 571 -20.81 -11.19 8.39
N ALA A 572 -19.59 -11.67 8.63
CA ALA A 572 -19.36 -12.97 9.24
C ALA A 572 -20.03 -13.10 10.61
N ILE A 573 -19.86 -12.09 11.49
CA ILE A 573 -20.46 -12.10 12.85
C ILE A 573 -21.98 -12.02 12.77
N LYS A 574 -22.57 -11.22 11.86
CA LYS A 574 -24.02 -11.12 11.69
C LYS A 574 -24.68 -12.43 11.27
N HIS A 575 -23.95 -13.35 10.65
CA HIS A 575 -24.45 -14.67 10.29
C HIS A 575 -24.47 -15.66 11.46
N VAL A 576 -23.86 -15.33 12.58
CA VAL A 576 -23.88 -16.16 13.79
C VAL A 576 -24.96 -15.65 14.73
N ASN A 577 -25.96 -16.51 14.99
CA ASN A 577 -27.09 -16.17 15.85
C ASN A 577 -26.63 -15.69 17.23
N GLY A 578 -27.11 -14.52 17.65
CA GLY A 578 -26.90 -13.99 18.99
C GLY A 578 -25.51 -13.44 19.28
N VAL A 579 -24.60 -13.40 18.31
CA VAL A 579 -23.23 -12.90 18.51
C VAL A 579 -23.09 -11.41 18.22
N TYR A 580 -23.73 -10.90 17.17
CA TYR A 580 -23.62 -9.49 16.81
C TYR A 580 -24.33 -8.58 17.80
N SER A 581 -23.59 -7.65 18.43
CA SER A 581 -24.12 -6.60 19.29
C SER A 581 -23.28 -5.33 19.17
N ALA A 582 -23.81 -4.20 19.66
CA ALA A 582 -23.06 -2.94 19.70
C ALA A 582 -21.87 -3.04 20.67
N GLU A 583 -22.09 -3.69 21.81
CA GLU A 583 -21.07 -3.92 22.84
C GLU A 583 -19.89 -4.74 22.28
N LEU A 584 -20.18 -5.80 21.52
CA LEU A 584 -19.15 -6.58 20.83
C LEU A 584 -18.36 -5.73 19.83
N MET A 585 -19.04 -4.88 19.06
CA MET A 585 -18.36 -4.00 18.11
C MET A 585 -17.48 -2.95 18.82
N ASP A 586 -17.89 -2.42 19.96
CA ASP A 586 -17.09 -1.54 20.79
C ASP A 586 -15.88 -2.28 21.40
N GLU A 587 -16.04 -3.54 21.80
CA GLU A 587 -14.95 -4.39 22.28
C GLU A 587 -13.92 -4.66 21.17
N ILE A 588 -14.36 -5.00 19.96
CA ILE A 588 -13.49 -5.20 18.79
C ILE A 588 -12.74 -3.88 18.45
N ALA A 589 -13.43 -2.74 18.52
CA ALA A 589 -12.81 -1.44 18.27
C ALA A 589 -11.74 -1.10 19.31
N ARG A 590 -11.91 -1.52 20.57
CA ARG A 590 -10.95 -1.32 21.65
C ARG A 590 -9.74 -2.25 21.54
N LEU A 591 -9.95 -3.51 21.17
CA LEU A 591 -8.90 -4.54 21.10
C LEU A 591 -8.20 -4.57 19.73
N GLY A 592 -8.89 -4.18 18.66
CA GLY A 592 -8.40 -4.26 17.27
C GLY A 592 -8.37 -5.68 16.70
N SER A 593 -8.38 -6.72 17.54
CA SER A 593 -8.38 -8.15 17.20
C SER A 593 -9.56 -8.86 17.83
N ILE A 594 -9.95 -10.00 17.27
CA ILE A 594 -10.99 -10.88 17.81
C ILE A 594 -10.43 -12.19 18.39
N ARG A 595 -9.11 -12.38 18.34
CA ARG A 595 -8.46 -13.64 18.73
C ARG A 595 -8.84 -14.10 20.15
N GLY A 596 -8.91 -13.16 21.09
CA GLY A 596 -9.26 -13.41 22.50
C GLY A 596 -10.75 -13.36 22.84
N ILE A 597 -11.66 -13.08 21.90
CA ILE A 597 -13.09 -12.90 22.18
C ILE A 597 -13.82 -14.24 22.05
N ALA A 598 -14.02 -14.92 23.19
CA ALA A 598 -14.57 -16.26 23.23
C ALA A 598 -16.03 -16.37 22.71
N THR A 599 -16.80 -15.28 22.71
CA THR A 599 -18.19 -15.24 22.20
C THR A 599 -18.25 -15.38 20.67
N ILE A 600 -17.15 -15.12 19.97
CA ILE A 600 -17.03 -15.30 18.52
C ILE A 600 -16.57 -16.74 18.25
N PRO A 601 -17.23 -17.47 17.33
CA PRO A 601 -16.85 -18.84 16.98
C PRO A 601 -15.37 -18.94 16.57
N GLU A 602 -14.70 -20.01 17.01
CA GLU A 602 -13.27 -20.25 16.80
C GLU A 602 -12.88 -20.15 15.32
N LYS A 603 -13.65 -20.77 14.43
CA LYS A 603 -13.41 -20.72 12.98
C LYS A 603 -13.35 -19.29 12.41
N ILE A 604 -14.16 -18.37 12.96
CA ILE A 604 -14.11 -16.96 12.56
C ILE A 604 -12.85 -16.29 13.13
N ARG A 605 -12.51 -16.57 14.39
CA ARG A 605 -11.31 -16.04 15.05
C ARG A 605 -10.01 -16.48 14.37
N GLU A 606 -9.98 -17.69 13.81
CA GLU A 606 -8.84 -18.23 13.05
C GLU A 606 -8.66 -17.54 11.69
N ILE A 607 -9.75 -17.20 11.00
CA ILE A 607 -9.70 -16.59 9.67
C ILE A 607 -9.36 -15.09 9.75
N PHE A 608 -9.94 -14.38 10.72
CA PHE A 608 -9.75 -12.93 10.86
C PHE A 608 -8.59 -12.59 11.81
N VAL A 609 -7.38 -13.00 11.44
CA VAL A 609 -6.16 -12.67 12.19
C VAL A 609 -5.62 -11.29 11.82
N THR A 610 -4.99 -10.63 12.78
CA THR A 610 -4.33 -9.32 12.59
C THR A 610 -2.81 -9.45 12.57
N ALA A 611 -2.13 -8.37 12.19
CA ALA A 611 -0.67 -8.36 12.13
C ALA A 611 0.01 -8.75 13.44
N MET A 612 -0.59 -8.40 14.58
CA MET A 612 -0.05 -8.73 15.90
C MET A 612 -0.44 -10.12 16.40
N ASP A 613 -1.40 -10.78 15.76
CA ASP A 613 -1.77 -12.17 16.06
C ASP A 613 -0.83 -13.19 15.37
N ILE A 614 -0.03 -12.75 14.40
CA ILE A 614 0.83 -13.56 13.53
C ILE A 614 2.27 -13.56 14.06
N THR A 615 2.91 -14.73 14.09
CA THR A 615 4.30 -14.82 14.54
C THR A 615 5.27 -14.15 13.57
N PRO A 616 6.38 -13.60 14.04
CA PRO A 616 7.43 -12.98 13.20
C PRO A 616 7.93 -13.92 12.10
N GLU A 617 8.10 -15.21 12.41
CA GLU A 617 8.55 -16.24 11.45
C GLU A 617 7.53 -16.41 10.30
N THR A 618 6.24 -16.39 10.61
CA THR A 618 5.19 -16.48 9.58
C THR A 618 5.19 -15.27 8.66
N HIS A 619 5.42 -14.06 9.20
CA HIS A 619 5.61 -12.88 8.37
C HIS A 619 6.79 -13.04 7.38
N VAL A 620 7.93 -13.59 7.83
CA VAL A 620 9.10 -13.82 6.96
C VAL A 620 8.82 -14.91 5.92
N ARG A 621 8.17 -16.01 6.31
CA ARG A 621 7.76 -17.08 5.36
C ARG A 621 6.82 -16.55 4.29
N MET A 622 5.86 -15.69 4.65
CA MET A 622 4.96 -15.05 3.69
C MET A 622 5.73 -14.12 2.73
N LEU A 623 6.66 -13.31 3.26
CA LEU A 623 7.55 -12.49 2.44
C LEU A 623 8.31 -13.34 1.41
N SER A 624 8.93 -14.43 1.87
CA SER A 624 9.71 -15.35 1.01
C SER A 624 8.84 -16.05 -0.03
N ALA A 625 7.63 -16.50 0.34
CA ALA A 625 6.71 -17.16 -0.60
C ALA A 625 6.38 -16.28 -1.81
N PHE A 626 6.17 -14.98 -1.58
CA PHE A 626 5.95 -14.02 -2.65
C PHE A 626 7.25 -13.63 -3.38
N GLN A 627 8.37 -13.43 -2.64
CA GLN A 627 9.64 -13.05 -3.25
C GLN A 627 10.14 -14.07 -4.28
N LYS A 628 9.86 -15.34 -4.07
CA LYS A 628 10.25 -16.44 -4.99
C LYS A 628 9.79 -16.22 -6.43
N TYR A 629 8.65 -15.55 -6.62
CA TYR A 629 8.03 -15.30 -7.92
C TYR A 629 7.88 -13.80 -8.23
N THR A 630 8.76 -12.97 -7.64
CA THR A 630 8.80 -11.52 -7.89
C THR A 630 10.14 -11.14 -8.51
N ASP A 631 10.11 -10.47 -9.68
CA ASP A 631 11.34 -10.07 -10.40
C ASP A 631 12.15 -9.07 -9.58
N ASN A 632 11.51 -8.00 -9.12
CA ASN A 632 12.11 -6.98 -8.26
C ASN A 632 12.14 -7.47 -6.80
N ALA A 633 11.74 -6.65 -5.86
CA ALA A 633 11.67 -7.03 -4.45
C ALA A 633 10.24 -6.92 -3.93
N VAL A 634 10.06 -7.27 -2.67
CA VAL A 634 8.78 -7.29 -1.97
C VAL A 634 8.88 -6.38 -0.75
N SER A 635 8.00 -5.39 -0.68
CA SER A 635 7.84 -4.56 0.51
C SER A 635 6.87 -5.23 1.47
N LYS A 636 7.38 -5.63 2.63
CA LYS A 636 6.58 -6.17 3.72
C LYS A 636 7.20 -5.82 5.06
N THR A 637 6.37 -5.38 5.99
CA THR A 637 6.78 -5.15 7.37
C THR A 637 6.67 -6.44 8.19
N ILE A 638 7.72 -6.79 8.93
CA ILE A 638 7.65 -7.83 9.94
C ILE A 638 7.21 -7.15 11.23
N ASN A 639 5.95 -7.36 11.59
CA ASN A 639 5.40 -6.79 12.81
C ASN A 639 5.79 -7.66 14.00
N LEU A 640 6.29 -7.02 15.03
CA LEU A 640 6.74 -7.63 16.27
C LEU A 640 5.89 -7.09 17.44
N PRO A 641 5.46 -7.93 18.37
CA PRO A 641 4.77 -7.47 19.56
C PRO A 641 5.67 -6.59 20.43
N ALA A 642 5.11 -5.83 21.35
CA ALA A 642 5.86 -4.89 22.19
C ALA A 642 6.92 -5.57 23.08
N GLU A 643 6.64 -6.81 23.49
CA GLU A 643 7.50 -7.67 24.31
C GLU A 643 8.62 -8.38 23.54
N ALA A 644 8.64 -8.30 22.21
CA ALA A 644 9.69 -8.91 21.40
C ALA A 644 11.08 -8.43 21.81
N THR A 645 12.05 -9.33 21.76
CA THR A 645 13.43 -9.11 22.14
C THR A 645 14.32 -8.71 20.97
N VAL A 646 15.55 -8.28 21.25
CA VAL A 646 16.59 -8.06 20.22
C VAL A 646 16.93 -9.36 19.49
N GLU A 647 16.91 -10.49 20.22
CA GLU A 647 17.18 -11.80 19.63
C GLU A 647 16.08 -12.20 18.62
N ASP A 648 14.80 -11.86 18.86
CA ASP A 648 13.74 -12.09 17.90
C ASP A 648 14.00 -11.33 16.59
N VAL A 649 14.49 -10.09 16.67
CA VAL A 649 14.88 -9.32 15.47
C VAL A 649 16.07 -9.96 14.77
N MET A 650 17.07 -10.42 15.52
CA MET A 650 18.22 -11.13 14.98
C MET A 650 17.81 -12.40 14.23
N ASN A 651 16.93 -13.21 14.84
CA ASN A 651 16.39 -14.44 14.24
C ASN A 651 15.63 -14.16 12.95
N VAL A 652 14.81 -13.11 12.94
CA VAL A 652 14.05 -12.64 11.76
C VAL A 652 15.01 -12.23 10.63
N TYR A 653 16.09 -11.52 10.92
CA TYR A 653 17.09 -11.11 9.93
C TYR A 653 17.83 -12.32 9.33
N MET A 654 18.25 -13.24 10.17
CA MET A 654 18.95 -14.46 9.72
C MET A 654 18.04 -15.35 8.90
N MET A 655 16.77 -15.52 9.31
CA MET A 655 15.77 -16.28 8.57
C MET A 655 15.48 -15.69 7.18
N ALA A 656 15.38 -14.35 7.07
CA ALA A 656 15.19 -13.68 5.80
C ALA A 656 16.34 -13.94 4.81
N ALA A 657 17.59 -13.93 5.30
CA ALA A 657 18.77 -14.28 4.52
C ALA A 657 18.72 -15.75 4.03
N GLU A 658 18.36 -16.68 4.91
CA GLU A 658 18.26 -18.12 4.61
C GLU A 658 17.18 -18.39 3.57
N LEU A 659 16.04 -17.72 3.69
CA LEU A 659 14.91 -17.84 2.77
C LEU A 659 15.07 -17.01 1.49
N LYS A 660 16.26 -16.43 1.25
CA LYS A 660 16.59 -15.70 0.03
C LYS A 660 15.67 -14.50 -0.26
N CYS A 661 15.22 -13.83 0.79
CA CYS A 661 14.57 -12.53 0.65
C CYS A 661 15.56 -11.50 0.09
N LYS A 662 15.05 -10.47 -0.60
CA LYS A 662 15.90 -9.37 -1.13
C LYS A 662 16.02 -8.20 -0.18
N GLY A 663 15.14 -8.10 0.79
CA GLY A 663 15.17 -7.09 1.84
C GLY A 663 14.22 -7.44 2.97
N ILE A 664 14.40 -6.77 4.11
CA ILE A 664 13.57 -6.94 5.29
C ILE A 664 13.57 -5.68 6.12
N THR A 665 12.41 -5.33 6.66
CA THR A 665 12.23 -4.29 7.66
C THR A 665 11.34 -4.80 8.78
N VAL A 666 11.62 -4.37 10.01
CA VAL A 666 10.85 -4.76 11.19
C VAL A 666 10.14 -3.55 11.80
N TYR A 667 9.04 -3.79 12.46
CA TYR A 667 8.34 -2.80 13.26
C TYR A 667 7.87 -3.46 14.57
N ARG A 668 8.44 -3.04 15.69
CA ARG A 668 7.98 -3.47 17.01
C ARG A 668 6.90 -2.50 17.50
N ASP A 669 5.79 -3.04 18.00
CA ASP A 669 4.71 -2.22 18.55
C ASP A 669 5.24 -1.28 19.63
N LYS A 670 4.79 -0.04 19.62
CA LYS A 670 5.18 1.05 20.54
C LYS A 670 6.69 1.43 20.48
N SER A 671 7.42 1.03 19.45
CA SER A 671 8.83 1.44 19.27
C SER A 671 8.99 2.90 18.85
N ARG A 672 7.93 3.55 18.36
CA ARG A 672 7.92 4.98 17.98
C ARG A 672 6.87 5.74 18.77
N GLY A 673 7.16 6.98 19.13
CA GLY A 673 6.27 7.84 19.93
C GLY A 673 4.95 8.21 19.24
N GLU A 674 4.93 8.29 17.89
CA GLU A 674 3.72 8.47 17.09
C GLU A 674 3.49 7.29 16.18
N GLN A 675 2.32 6.66 16.31
CA GLN A 675 1.90 5.56 15.43
C GLN A 675 0.94 6.08 14.35
N VAL A 676 1.12 5.62 13.11
CA VAL A 676 0.23 5.97 11.97
C VAL A 676 -1.13 5.27 12.10
N LEU A 677 -1.15 4.06 12.68
CA LEU A 677 -2.34 3.26 12.90
C LEU A 677 -2.52 3.07 14.42
N ASN A 678 -3.71 3.36 14.93
CA ASN A 678 -4.01 3.28 16.36
C ASN A 678 -5.21 2.37 16.59
N VAL A 679 -5.07 1.42 17.51
CA VAL A 679 -6.15 0.59 18.03
C VAL A 679 -6.73 1.28 19.27
N GLY A 680 -8.06 1.19 19.45
CA GLY A 680 -8.76 1.83 20.55
C GLY A 680 -9.29 3.24 20.23
N LYS A 681 -10.06 3.81 21.16
CA LYS A 681 -10.48 5.22 21.05
C LYS A 681 -9.21 6.07 21.13
N VAL A 682 -9.02 6.95 20.15
CA VAL A 682 -8.04 8.04 20.29
C VAL A 682 -8.55 8.91 21.44
N GLU A 683 -8.03 8.72 22.63
CA GLU A 683 -8.15 9.74 23.66
C GLU A 683 -7.53 10.99 23.02
N LYS A 684 -8.35 12.03 22.87
CA LYS A 684 -7.81 13.36 22.58
C LYS A 684 -6.79 13.61 23.66
N LYS A 685 -5.50 13.68 23.32
CA LYS A 685 -4.51 14.17 24.27
C LYS A 685 -5.06 15.48 24.80
N ILE A 686 -5.27 15.54 26.11
CA ILE A 686 -5.68 16.74 26.86
C ILE A 686 -4.48 17.74 26.91
N GLU A 687 -3.67 17.78 25.85
CA GLU A 687 -2.46 18.62 25.78
C GLU A 687 -2.75 20.09 25.43
N ASP A 688 -3.99 20.41 25.08
CA ASP A 688 -4.39 21.77 24.72
C ASP A 688 -5.31 22.45 25.76
N LEU A 689 -5.29 21.98 27.00
CA LEU A 689 -5.96 22.67 28.09
C LEU A 689 -4.96 23.45 28.93
N CYS A 690 -5.31 24.68 29.21
CA CYS A 690 -4.53 25.55 30.09
C CYS A 690 -4.30 24.88 31.45
N PRO A 691 -3.08 24.83 31.97
CA PRO A 691 -2.79 24.22 33.27
C PRO A 691 -3.49 24.98 34.41
N GLU A 692 -3.74 26.29 34.26
CA GLU A 692 -4.36 27.13 35.28
C GLU A 692 -5.90 27.06 35.27
N CYS A 693 -6.55 27.23 34.11
CA CYS A 693 -8.00 27.37 34.08
C CYS A 693 -8.71 26.25 33.29
N LYS A 694 -7.99 25.26 32.74
CA LYS A 694 -8.51 24.18 31.86
C LYS A 694 -9.20 24.67 30.58
N GLY A 695 -9.08 25.96 30.22
CA GLY A 695 -9.52 26.52 28.95
C GLY A 695 -8.66 26.03 27.80
N LYS A 696 -9.14 26.11 26.53
CA LYS A 696 -8.36 25.74 25.37
C LYS A 696 -7.16 26.66 25.18
N LEU A 697 -5.99 26.07 24.90
CA LEU A 697 -4.80 26.79 24.45
C LEU A 697 -4.83 26.96 22.94
N ALA A 698 -4.55 28.17 22.45
CA ALA A 698 -4.29 28.46 21.04
C ALA A 698 -2.78 28.62 20.83
N ILE A 699 -2.29 28.21 19.65
CA ILE A 699 -0.89 28.45 19.27
C ILE A 699 -0.86 29.73 18.44
N GLU A 700 -0.20 30.74 18.96
CA GLU A 700 -0.01 32.04 18.32
C GLU A 700 1.45 32.44 18.40
N GLU A 701 2.04 32.78 17.28
CA GLU A 701 3.44 33.22 17.15
C GLU A 701 4.47 32.27 17.82
N GLY A 702 4.18 30.97 17.81
CA GLY A 702 5.05 29.94 18.41
C GLY A 702 4.83 29.74 19.92
N CYS A 703 3.91 30.47 20.54
CA CYS A 703 3.56 30.33 21.95
C CYS A 703 2.18 29.70 22.14
N LYS A 704 2.01 28.85 23.18
CA LYS A 704 0.69 28.36 23.60
C LYS A 704 0.04 29.42 24.54
N LYS A 705 -1.06 30.02 24.08
CA LYS A 705 -1.80 31.07 24.84
C LYS A 705 -3.20 30.58 25.18
N CYS A 706 -3.63 30.89 26.39
CA CYS A 706 -5.01 30.69 26.85
C CYS A 706 -5.77 32.00 26.80
N HIS A 707 -6.78 32.11 25.92
CA HIS A 707 -7.61 33.30 25.83
C HIS A 707 -8.58 33.46 27.02
N SER A 708 -8.77 32.40 27.83
CA SER A 708 -9.69 32.46 29.00
C SER A 708 -9.06 33.05 30.25
N CYS A 709 -7.75 32.86 30.48
CA CYS A 709 -7.07 33.33 31.68
C CYS A 709 -5.76 34.10 31.43
N GLY A 710 -5.35 34.25 30.17
CA GLY A 710 -4.12 34.93 29.80
C GLY A 710 -2.83 34.13 29.96
N TYR A 711 -2.90 32.86 30.38
CA TYR A 711 -1.73 31.99 30.45
C TYR A 711 -1.02 31.89 29.08
N SER A 712 0.30 32.07 29.07
CA SER A 712 1.12 31.97 27.88
C SER A 712 2.44 31.26 28.18
N VAL A 713 2.81 30.29 27.36
CA VAL A 713 4.10 29.60 27.41
C VAL A 713 4.67 29.49 26.02
N CYS A 714 5.90 29.99 25.84
CA CYS A 714 6.68 29.87 24.61
C CYS A 714 7.76 28.82 24.85
N GLY A 715 7.88 27.84 23.92
CA GLY A 715 8.84 26.75 23.99
C GLY A 715 10.03 26.98 23.09
#